data_76bddc2d773d8eeb325aa111aee89795
#
_entry.id   76bddc2d773d8eeb325aa111aee89795
#
_cell.length_a   1.000
_cell.length_b   1.000
_cell.length_c   1.000
_cell.angle_alpha   90.00
_cell.angle_beta   90.00
_cell.angle_gamma   90.00
#
_symmetry.space_group_name_H-M   'P 1'
#
loop_
_entity.id
_entity.type
_entity.pdbx_description
1 polymer ?
#
loop_
_entity_poly.entity_id
_entity_poly.type
_entity_poly.pdbx_seq_one_letter_code
_entity_poly.pdbx_strand_id
1 'polypeptide(L)'
;MQSTGRVVDFTDAWKFLLVNRTGADAPQPGANDPAWRDARLPHDWSIGIDPAQGPNTAAATGFLPGGLGWYRKTFTLPSSMAGKKVSIEFDGVYMDSEVYLNGTLLGRHRYGYTGFAFDLSPRAHTDGTPDVLAVKVRNQTPSSRWYSGSGIYRNVRLVVTEPTRVTRQGVQVTTPDLARTIKSGYATMRVATTAVSDGGAQAEILSTVKDARGQVVGTGTVRAALTAQPSTAVAEVRIDRPILWTVDQPHLYTVDTEVRVNGKTVDAVSTRTGVRYFAFDPNNGFSLNGVETKLKGVNLHHDLGALGAAVSADATVRQLRIMKSMGVNAVRTSHNPPSPEFLQACDELGIMLMVEAFDMWHMSKTTYDYGRFFDTESSSDIREMVRAARNSPSVVMWSIGNEVYDVSSASGVPIARRLIDDVRVIDSTRPIVMGSDRYRSVPASGSPQDQILKMLDGLGVNYNTASSIDGLHVKYPAKFFFESESSSSTSTRGYYQDPEQLNTGENYTPGKRNTSSYDNNLATWTYSGEYGLKKDRDRKWFAGQFLWTGIDYIGEPTPYNVFPVKSSFFGAVDTAGFPKDFYYLFRSQWSSDPMVHLLPMDWTNHKLGEPVSVWAYSNADAVELFLDGKSLGERTFDTKTTTYGAKYRETTEASGDDKTVTGGRYPGSYTSPNGSAGKLHLTWSVPFQPGHLVAVAKRGGVEVARDEVRTAGEPSAIRLKADSSAAGQSLTFVTAEVVDSAGVVVPDADDLISFQVENGSLAGLDNGRQESAENYQASSRTAFNGLALAMVTPGPGPAGVTVTARAPGLRDGIATISANGARTGLGPRAAEPAGVAAAVAADASYSGAPSTVPAAMLDGNTSTYWSNYYLKSATALLPQVSSAHAAEWVSLSGLEGAPIRSVQASFLVNASHALPATISVSYWNGTAFVPVGDPRVEWATGSGQPTRVTFTPVSTSRLRVDLTSRAPRTAKGFVGIAEMSFGRQ
;
A
#
# COMPACT_ATOMS: atom_id res chain seq x y z
N MET A 1 3.20 15.59 22.71
CA MET A 1 4.46 16.24 23.20
C MET A 1 4.09 17.39 24.10
N GLN A 2 4.49 17.41 25.37
CA GLN A 2 4.38 18.63 26.17
C GLN A 2 5.36 19.65 25.56
N SER A 3 4.85 20.77 25.07
CA SER A 3 5.67 21.84 24.52
C SER A 3 6.50 22.46 25.66
N THR A 4 7.80 22.45 25.51
CA THR A 4 8.72 23.19 26.39
C THR A 4 8.66 24.70 26.11
N GLY A 5 7.65 25.23 25.41
CA GLY A 5 7.56 26.62 24.92
C GLY A 5 8.46 26.91 23.72
N ARG A 6 9.29 25.94 23.29
CA ARG A 6 10.20 26.05 22.15
C ARG A 6 9.52 25.88 20.80
N VAL A 7 8.53 25.00 20.69
CA VAL A 7 7.84 24.64 19.43
C VAL A 7 6.41 25.15 19.47
N VAL A 8 6.01 25.90 18.43
CA VAL A 8 4.66 26.41 18.25
C VAL A 8 4.09 25.77 16.96
N ASP A 9 2.93 25.13 17.07
CA ASP A 9 2.19 24.65 15.91
C ASP A 9 1.87 25.82 14.97
N PHE A 10 2.10 25.60 13.68
CA PHE A 10 1.91 26.63 12.66
C PHE A 10 1.05 26.16 11.49
N THR A 11 0.20 25.15 11.73
CA THR A 11 -0.60 24.47 10.70
C THR A 11 -1.92 25.15 10.35
N ASP A 12 -2.49 25.95 11.25
CA ASP A 12 -3.77 26.62 11.07
C ASP A 12 -3.67 27.97 10.34
N ALA A 13 -4.81 28.50 9.87
CA ALA A 13 -4.99 29.85 9.30
C ALA A 13 -4.08 30.18 8.12
N TRP A 14 -3.84 29.23 7.24
CA TRP A 14 -3.22 29.46 5.95
C TRP A 14 -4.26 29.82 4.88
N LYS A 15 -3.82 30.49 3.85
CA LYS A 15 -4.53 30.68 2.59
C LYS A 15 -3.80 29.91 1.50
N PHE A 16 -4.54 29.31 0.58
CA PHE A 16 -4.03 28.60 -0.58
C PHE A 16 -4.68 29.09 -1.87
N LEU A 17 -3.90 29.15 -2.96
CA LEU A 17 -4.36 29.44 -4.31
C LEU A 17 -3.62 28.55 -5.31
N LEU A 18 -4.36 27.77 -6.09
CA LEU A 18 -3.85 27.02 -7.23
C LEU A 18 -3.84 27.95 -8.46
N VAL A 19 -2.64 28.37 -8.89
CA VAL A 19 -2.46 29.32 -10.01
C VAL A 19 -2.74 28.64 -11.34
N ASN A 20 -2.19 27.42 -11.53
CA ASN A 20 -2.44 26.64 -12.74
C ASN A 20 -2.19 25.14 -12.46
N ARG A 21 -2.77 24.29 -13.33
CA ARG A 21 -2.60 22.83 -13.25
C ARG A 21 -1.46 22.28 -14.10
N THR A 22 -0.72 23.14 -14.81
CA THR A 22 0.38 22.74 -15.68
C THR A 22 1.74 22.75 -15.00
N GLY A 23 1.85 23.43 -13.84
CA GLY A 23 3.12 23.67 -13.17
C GLY A 23 4.00 24.70 -13.90
N ALA A 24 3.43 25.44 -14.87
CA ALA A 24 4.13 26.55 -15.50
C ALA A 24 4.40 27.65 -14.47
N ASP A 25 5.59 28.26 -14.54
CA ASP A 25 5.97 29.30 -13.60
C ASP A 25 5.10 30.56 -13.76
N ALA A 26 4.76 31.18 -12.65
CA ALA A 26 3.96 32.39 -12.58
C ALA A 26 4.31 33.21 -11.34
N PRO A 27 4.14 34.55 -11.39
CA PRO A 27 4.39 35.43 -10.26
C PRO A 27 3.43 35.12 -9.10
N GLN A 28 3.77 35.64 -7.91
CA GLN A 28 2.92 35.53 -6.75
C GLN A 28 1.58 36.25 -6.99
N PRO A 29 0.42 35.61 -6.73
CA PRO A 29 -0.88 36.24 -6.81
C PRO A 29 -1.02 37.40 -5.86
N GLY A 30 -1.81 38.43 -6.26
CA GLY A 30 -2.10 39.58 -5.42
C GLY A 30 -2.72 39.17 -4.08
N ALA A 31 -2.46 39.96 -3.04
CA ALA A 31 -2.98 39.67 -1.69
C ALA A 31 -4.50 39.62 -1.61
N ASN A 32 -5.18 40.40 -2.43
CA ASN A 32 -6.66 40.52 -2.46
C ASN A 32 -7.29 39.70 -3.59
N ASP A 33 -6.56 38.77 -4.21
CA ASP A 33 -7.11 37.88 -5.24
C ASP A 33 -8.27 37.06 -4.63
N PRO A 34 -9.48 37.09 -5.21
CA PRO A 34 -10.64 36.39 -4.68
C PRO A 34 -10.52 34.86 -4.78
N ALA A 35 -9.52 34.35 -5.50
CA ALA A 35 -9.26 32.90 -5.60
C ALA A 35 -8.56 32.31 -4.37
N TRP A 36 -8.03 33.13 -3.45
CA TRP A 36 -7.49 32.63 -2.18
C TRP A 36 -8.57 31.93 -1.35
N ARG A 37 -8.29 30.70 -0.91
CA ARG A 37 -9.14 29.90 -0.05
C ARG A 37 -8.46 29.60 1.28
N ASP A 38 -9.24 29.38 2.32
CA ASP A 38 -8.69 28.89 3.59
C ASP A 38 -8.12 27.48 3.39
N ALA A 39 -6.98 27.25 4.02
CA ALA A 39 -6.32 25.96 4.03
C ALA A 39 -5.76 25.65 5.43
N ARG A 40 -5.94 24.42 5.86
CA ARG A 40 -5.28 23.86 7.03
C ARG A 40 -4.19 22.90 6.57
N LEU A 41 -3.05 22.93 7.24
CA LEU A 41 -1.96 22.00 6.96
C LEU A 41 -2.06 20.78 7.92
N PRO A 42 -1.60 19.61 7.51
CA PRO A 42 -1.09 19.24 6.16
C PRO A 42 -2.14 19.35 5.06
N HIS A 43 -1.71 19.74 3.85
CA HIS A 43 -2.60 19.96 2.71
C HIS A 43 -2.02 19.43 1.42
N ASP A 44 -2.80 18.58 0.74
CA ASP A 44 -2.54 18.06 -0.60
C ASP A 44 -3.68 18.51 -1.52
N TRP A 45 -3.39 19.45 -2.44
CA TRP A 45 -4.45 19.96 -3.30
C TRP A 45 -4.88 19.00 -4.41
N SER A 46 -4.00 18.05 -4.78
CA SER A 46 -4.26 17.17 -5.91
C SER A 46 -5.35 16.14 -5.63
N ILE A 47 -5.45 15.64 -4.38
CA ILE A 47 -6.43 14.61 -4.01
C ILE A 47 -7.89 15.08 -4.08
N GLY A 48 -8.13 16.38 -3.96
CA GLY A 48 -9.46 16.99 -4.06
C GLY A 48 -9.89 17.29 -5.49
N ILE A 49 -9.08 16.95 -6.50
CA ILE A 49 -9.37 17.18 -7.91
C ILE A 49 -9.78 15.86 -8.57
N ASP A 50 -10.76 15.92 -9.49
CA ASP A 50 -11.18 14.74 -10.23
C ASP A 50 -10.03 14.16 -11.06
N PRO A 51 -9.78 12.84 -10.99
CA PRO A 51 -8.84 12.21 -11.90
C PRO A 51 -9.26 12.42 -13.35
N ALA A 52 -8.35 12.81 -14.22
CA ALA A 52 -8.66 13.06 -15.62
C ALA A 52 -7.43 12.89 -16.51
N GLN A 53 -7.65 12.54 -17.78
CA GLN A 53 -6.59 12.66 -18.79
C GLN A 53 -6.44 14.14 -19.17
N GLY A 54 -5.21 14.63 -19.19
CA GLY A 54 -4.96 16.02 -19.54
C GLY A 54 -3.52 16.47 -19.27
N PRO A 55 -3.25 17.76 -19.44
CA PRO A 55 -1.94 18.33 -19.16
C PRO A 55 -1.55 18.12 -17.68
N ASN A 56 -0.31 17.75 -17.44
CA ASN A 56 0.24 17.55 -16.11
C ASN A 56 -0.50 16.45 -15.29
N THR A 57 -0.97 15.41 -16.01
CA THR A 57 -1.51 14.17 -15.42
C THR A 57 -0.81 12.96 -16.04
N ALA A 58 -0.70 11.87 -15.30
CA ALA A 58 -0.10 10.62 -15.78
C ALA A 58 -0.69 9.42 -15.05
N ALA A 59 -0.66 8.24 -15.69
CA ALA A 59 -1.00 6.97 -15.06
C ALA A 59 -0.15 6.73 -13.79
N ALA A 60 1.14 7.08 -13.85
CA ALA A 60 2.06 7.01 -12.71
C ALA A 60 1.56 7.76 -11.47
N THR A 61 0.75 8.81 -11.62
CA THR A 61 0.20 9.61 -10.52
C THR A 61 -1.31 9.43 -10.35
N GLY A 62 -1.87 8.33 -10.87
CA GLY A 62 -3.32 8.05 -10.77
C GLY A 62 -4.18 9.06 -11.53
N PHE A 63 -3.65 9.70 -12.58
CA PHE A 63 -4.33 10.75 -13.35
C PHE A 63 -4.77 11.97 -12.52
N LEU A 64 -4.19 12.15 -11.32
CA LEU A 64 -4.35 13.35 -10.52
C LEU A 64 -3.32 14.42 -10.95
N PRO A 65 -3.74 15.70 -11.15
CA PRO A 65 -2.87 16.72 -11.67
C PRO A 65 -1.94 17.29 -10.59
N GLY A 66 -0.72 17.65 -10.99
CA GLY A 66 0.14 18.54 -10.22
C GLY A 66 -0.29 20.02 -10.33
N GLY A 67 0.67 20.93 -10.47
CA GLY A 67 0.40 22.36 -10.69
C GLY A 67 1.38 23.29 -10.03
N LEU A 68 1.05 24.59 -10.08
CA LEU A 68 1.69 25.67 -9.34
C LEU A 68 0.72 26.22 -8.31
N GLY A 69 1.03 26.03 -7.03
CA GLY A 69 0.25 26.56 -5.91
C GLY A 69 1.04 27.55 -5.07
N TRP A 70 0.33 28.48 -4.47
CA TRP A 70 0.88 29.40 -3.50
C TRP A 70 0.13 29.27 -2.17
N TYR A 71 0.88 29.28 -1.08
CA TYR A 71 0.39 29.40 0.29
C TYR A 71 0.76 30.74 0.87
N ARG A 72 -0.08 31.26 1.78
CA ARG A 72 0.15 32.52 2.47
C ARG A 72 -0.39 32.46 3.89
N LYS A 73 0.38 32.98 4.84
CA LYS A 73 -0.06 33.16 6.22
C LYS A 73 0.42 34.50 6.76
N THR A 74 -0.49 35.27 7.36
CA THR A 74 -0.18 36.49 8.12
C THR A 74 -0.12 36.13 9.60
N PHE A 75 0.91 36.60 10.30
CA PHE A 75 1.11 36.31 11.72
C PHE A 75 1.84 37.48 12.40
N THR A 76 1.84 37.51 13.72
CA THR A 76 2.56 38.51 14.53
C THR A 76 3.39 37.81 15.59
N LEU A 77 4.59 38.36 15.84
CA LEU A 77 5.42 37.89 16.93
C LEU A 77 5.36 38.91 18.09
N PRO A 78 5.12 38.47 19.33
CA PRO A 78 5.08 39.38 20.47
C PRO A 78 6.47 39.92 20.83
N SER A 79 6.54 41.03 21.48
CA SER A 79 7.79 41.71 21.91
C SER A 79 8.65 40.84 22.82
N SER A 80 8.04 39.85 23.50
CA SER A 80 8.79 38.85 24.31
C SER A 80 9.69 37.95 23.48
N MET A 81 9.57 37.97 22.17
CA MET A 81 10.45 37.24 21.24
C MET A 81 11.63 38.08 20.73
N ALA A 82 11.69 39.36 21.13
CA ALA A 82 12.85 40.19 20.76
C ALA A 82 14.16 39.59 21.31
N GLY A 83 15.18 39.49 20.45
CA GLY A 83 16.48 38.88 20.77
C GLY A 83 16.51 37.35 20.78
N LYS A 84 15.38 36.67 20.59
CA LYS A 84 15.31 35.23 20.43
C LYS A 84 15.59 34.83 18.98
N LYS A 85 15.88 33.56 18.78
CA LYS A 85 15.95 32.93 17.45
C LYS A 85 14.58 32.34 17.10
N VAL A 86 14.04 32.74 15.97
CA VAL A 86 12.77 32.25 15.43
C VAL A 86 13.03 31.61 14.06
N SER A 87 12.75 30.35 13.92
CA SER A 87 12.82 29.65 12.64
C SER A 87 11.48 29.03 12.27
N ILE A 88 11.20 28.96 10.97
CA ILE A 88 10.11 28.17 10.41
C ILE A 88 10.65 26.81 9.96
N GLU A 89 10.03 25.73 10.40
CA GLU A 89 10.39 24.37 10.02
C GLU A 89 9.24 23.70 9.28
N PHE A 90 9.57 23.08 8.14
CA PHE A 90 8.68 22.24 7.33
C PHE A 90 9.17 20.79 7.39
N ASP A 91 8.27 19.84 7.62
CA ASP A 91 8.60 18.41 7.59
C ASP A 91 8.62 17.84 6.17
N GLY A 92 7.99 18.54 5.21
CA GLY A 92 8.00 18.18 3.79
C GLY A 92 7.03 19.04 2.97
N VAL A 93 7.47 19.46 1.80
CA VAL A 93 6.69 20.22 0.80
C VAL A 93 6.93 19.62 -0.57
N TYR A 94 5.93 19.08 -1.21
CA TYR A 94 6.08 18.42 -2.50
C TYR A 94 5.58 19.31 -3.64
N MET A 95 6.51 19.75 -4.52
CA MET A 95 7.96 19.79 -4.48
C MET A 95 8.45 21.14 -5.01
N ASP A 96 9.77 21.31 -5.21
CA ASP A 96 10.41 22.50 -5.78
C ASP A 96 9.82 23.80 -5.20
N SER A 97 10.00 23.96 -3.86
CA SER A 97 9.40 25.05 -3.09
C SER A 97 10.32 26.25 -2.89
N GLU A 98 9.73 27.43 -2.82
CA GLU A 98 10.37 28.68 -2.47
C GLU A 98 9.63 29.33 -1.29
N VAL A 99 10.36 29.80 -0.28
CA VAL A 99 9.78 30.40 0.94
C VAL A 99 10.17 31.86 1.02
N TYR A 100 9.19 32.73 1.27
CA TYR A 100 9.34 34.17 1.34
C TYR A 100 8.82 34.72 2.66
N LEU A 101 9.51 35.69 3.24
CA LEU A 101 9.02 36.51 4.36
C LEU A 101 8.96 37.97 3.91
N ASN A 102 7.78 38.59 4.02
CA ASN A 102 7.54 39.98 3.66
C ASN A 102 8.03 40.30 2.23
N GLY A 103 7.79 39.36 1.28
CA GLY A 103 8.20 39.48 -0.11
C GLY A 103 9.69 39.16 -0.40
N THR A 104 10.50 38.92 0.64
CA THR A 104 11.91 38.56 0.48
C THR A 104 12.09 37.06 0.47
N LEU A 105 12.77 36.48 -0.54
CA LEU A 105 13.10 35.08 -0.61
C LEU A 105 14.03 34.69 0.54
N LEU A 106 13.62 33.72 1.36
CA LEU A 106 14.43 33.11 2.40
C LEU A 106 15.30 31.99 1.84
N GLY A 107 14.74 31.18 0.95
CA GLY A 107 15.43 30.07 0.31
C GLY A 107 14.52 29.17 -0.48
N ARG A 108 15.11 28.08 -1.00
CA ARG A 108 14.47 27.04 -1.82
C ARG A 108 14.74 25.67 -1.23
N HIS A 109 13.78 24.75 -1.42
CA HIS A 109 13.96 23.34 -1.14
C HIS A 109 13.23 22.51 -2.21
N ARG A 110 13.94 21.56 -2.84
CA ARG A 110 13.43 20.90 -4.05
C ARG A 110 13.04 19.45 -3.82
N TYR A 111 13.66 18.77 -2.85
CA TYR A 111 13.29 17.38 -2.55
C TYR A 111 12.05 17.32 -1.65
N GLY A 112 10.95 16.80 -2.19
CA GLY A 112 9.65 16.88 -1.52
C GLY A 112 9.53 16.08 -0.21
N TYR A 113 10.47 15.21 0.11
CA TYR A 113 10.34 14.22 1.19
C TYR A 113 11.23 14.48 2.41
N THR A 114 12.14 15.45 2.36
CA THR A 114 12.97 15.83 3.49
C THR A 114 12.48 17.11 4.14
N GLY A 115 12.71 17.23 5.46
CA GLY A 115 12.41 18.46 6.19
C GLY A 115 13.49 19.54 6.01
N PHE A 116 13.09 20.80 6.15
CA PHE A 116 13.98 21.94 6.06
C PHE A 116 13.54 23.09 6.96
N ALA A 117 14.40 24.07 7.18
CA ALA A 117 14.12 25.21 8.04
C ALA A 117 14.76 26.49 7.51
N PHE A 118 14.12 27.64 7.80
CA PHE A 118 14.67 28.98 7.54
C PHE A 118 14.62 29.85 8.79
N ASP A 119 15.71 30.60 9.04
CA ASP A 119 15.78 31.60 10.11
C ASP A 119 14.98 32.85 9.73
N LEU A 120 13.96 33.16 10.51
CA LEU A 120 13.12 34.36 10.36
C LEU A 120 13.69 35.56 11.14
N SER A 121 14.53 35.33 12.16
CA SER A 121 14.98 36.33 13.11
C SER A 121 15.55 37.60 12.50
N PRO A 122 16.28 37.58 11.35
CA PRO A 122 16.84 38.78 10.77
C PRO A 122 15.83 39.72 10.10
N ARG A 123 14.59 39.21 9.88
CA ARG A 123 13.58 39.93 9.07
C ARG A 123 12.19 40.00 9.69
N ALA A 124 11.89 39.15 10.66
CA ALA A 124 10.61 39.14 11.34
C ALA A 124 10.51 40.30 12.31
N HIS A 125 9.33 40.94 12.36
CA HIS A 125 8.99 41.98 13.33
C HIS A 125 8.64 41.36 14.69
N THR A 126 9.15 41.96 15.77
CA THR A 126 8.82 41.55 17.15
C THR A 126 8.16 42.66 17.94
N ASP A 127 7.64 43.68 17.25
CA ASP A 127 6.95 44.85 17.83
C ASP A 127 5.42 44.77 17.65
N GLY A 128 4.91 43.63 17.19
CA GLY A 128 3.48 43.45 16.89
C GLY A 128 3.08 43.83 15.47
N THR A 129 4.02 44.30 14.65
CA THR A 129 3.79 44.47 13.20
C THR A 129 3.55 43.12 12.53
N PRO A 130 2.49 42.98 11.69
CA PRO A 130 2.22 41.74 11.02
C PRO A 130 3.31 41.37 10.01
N ASP A 131 3.73 40.10 10.03
CA ASP A 131 4.58 39.49 9.02
C ASP A 131 3.75 38.62 8.07
N VAL A 132 4.19 38.49 6.82
CA VAL A 132 3.57 37.63 5.82
C VAL A 132 4.57 36.57 5.35
N LEU A 133 4.27 35.33 5.66
CA LEU A 133 4.98 34.17 5.10
C LEU A 133 4.26 33.71 3.83
N ALA A 134 4.98 33.52 2.73
CA ALA A 134 4.46 32.97 1.49
C ALA A 134 5.32 31.78 1.02
N VAL A 135 4.66 30.73 0.52
CA VAL A 135 5.32 29.54 0.02
C VAL A 135 4.81 29.23 -1.39
N LYS A 136 5.71 29.22 -2.35
CA LYS A 136 5.47 28.76 -3.72
C LYS A 136 5.80 27.28 -3.79
N VAL A 137 4.91 26.50 -4.37
CA VAL A 137 5.09 25.06 -4.54
C VAL A 137 4.79 24.67 -5.97
N ARG A 138 5.71 23.99 -6.64
CA ARG A 138 5.57 23.59 -8.03
C ARG A 138 5.74 22.07 -8.21
N ASN A 139 4.66 21.39 -8.58
CA ASN A 139 4.67 19.98 -8.94
C ASN A 139 4.33 19.80 -10.43
N GLN A 140 5.32 19.50 -11.25
CA GLN A 140 5.14 19.11 -12.65
C GLN A 140 5.06 17.59 -12.74
N THR A 141 4.06 17.05 -13.44
CA THR A 141 3.78 15.62 -13.51
C THR A 141 4.18 15.03 -14.86
N PRO A 142 4.80 13.84 -14.94
CA PRO A 142 5.18 12.95 -13.83
C PRO A 142 6.49 13.38 -13.15
N SER A 143 6.45 13.53 -11.82
CA SER A 143 7.61 13.80 -10.96
C SER A 143 8.04 12.58 -10.14
N SER A 144 7.30 11.49 -10.22
CA SER A 144 7.57 10.18 -9.63
C SER A 144 6.81 9.09 -10.38
N ARG A 145 7.06 7.82 -10.05
CA ARG A 145 6.34 6.67 -10.63
C ARG A 145 5.06 6.31 -9.85
N TRP A 146 4.77 7.01 -8.76
CA TRP A 146 3.60 6.88 -7.92
C TRP A 146 3.03 8.26 -7.56
N TYR A 147 1.87 8.31 -6.95
CA TYR A 147 1.26 9.55 -6.48
C TYR A 147 2.03 10.11 -5.28
N SER A 148 2.57 11.29 -5.42
CA SER A 148 3.33 11.95 -4.35
C SER A 148 2.59 13.12 -3.70
N GLY A 149 1.39 13.43 -4.18
CA GLY A 149 0.62 14.58 -3.75
C GLY A 149 1.20 15.91 -4.23
N SER A 150 0.65 17.01 -3.75
CA SER A 150 1.13 18.35 -4.09
C SER A 150 0.82 19.33 -2.95
N GLY A 151 1.85 20.04 -2.46
CA GLY A 151 1.64 21.09 -1.47
C GLY A 151 2.48 20.95 -0.20
N ILE A 152 2.08 21.69 0.84
CA ILE A 152 2.63 21.55 2.18
C ILE A 152 1.91 20.38 2.86
N TYR A 153 2.35 19.17 2.53
CA TYR A 153 1.64 17.93 2.86
C TYR A 153 2.07 17.30 4.19
N ARG A 154 3.10 17.88 4.86
CA ARG A 154 3.55 17.52 6.21
C ARG A 154 3.43 18.71 7.15
N ASN A 155 3.67 18.51 8.45
CA ASN A 155 3.50 19.53 9.46
C ASN A 155 4.47 20.69 9.32
N VAL A 156 4.04 21.86 9.80
CA VAL A 156 4.82 23.10 9.86
C VAL A 156 4.77 23.66 11.29
N ARG A 157 5.92 24.17 11.75
CA ARG A 157 6.03 24.74 13.11
C ARG A 157 7.01 25.90 13.14
N LEU A 158 6.76 26.84 14.07
CA LEU A 158 7.77 27.79 14.49
C LEU A 158 8.59 27.20 15.65
N VAL A 159 9.90 27.38 15.58
CA VAL A 159 10.83 27.04 16.65
C VAL A 159 11.43 28.32 17.19
N VAL A 160 11.21 28.56 18.49
CA VAL A 160 11.66 29.77 19.19
C VAL A 160 12.66 29.36 20.26
N THR A 161 13.87 29.91 20.22
CA THR A 161 14.95 29.56 21.15
C THR A 161 15.71 30.78 21.62
N GLU A 162 16.45 30.63 22.70
CA GLU A 162 17.46 31.60 23.11
C GLU A 162 18.67 31.56 22.14
N PRO A 163 19.54 32.59 22.13
CA PRO A 163 20.79 32.57 21.36
C PRO A 163 21.71 31.39 21.67
N THR A 164 21.64 30.84 22.91
CA THR A 164 22.32 29.60 23.31
C THR A 164 21.31 28.46 23.24
N ARG A 165 21.52 27.49 22.33
CA ARG A 165 20.51 26.47 22.00
C ARG A 165 21.12 25.20 21.45
N VAL A 166 20.36 24.13 21.55
CA VAL A 166 20.58 22.88 20.79
C VAL A 166 20.21 23.14 19.32
N THR A 167 21.06 22.71 18.40
CA THR A 167 20.79 22.83 16.97
C THR A 167 19.60 21.96 16.53
N ARG A 168 19.02 22.25 15.38
CA ARG A 168 17.97 21.41 14.80
C ARG A 168 18.47 19.97 14.68
N GLN A 169 17.69 18.98 15.19
CA GLN A 169 18.07 17.56 15.26
C GLN A 169 19.45 17.31 15.92
N GLY A 170 19.86 18.19 16.83
CA GLY A 170 21.20 18.21 17.43
C GLY A 170 21.47 17.12 18.47
N VAL A 171 20.47 16.36 18.91
CA VAL A 171 20.65 15.24 19.86
C VAL A 171 20.73 13.93 19.10
N GLN A 172 21.76 13.14 19.41
CA GLN A 172 21.91 11.76 18.95
C GLN A 172 22.10 10.83 20.16
N VAL A 173 21.30 9.77 20.23
CA VAL A 173 21.37 8.77 21.28
C VAL A 173 21.81 7.43 20.68
N THR A 174 22.86 6.85 21.28
CA THR A 174 23.36 5.52 20.90
C THR A 174 23.58 4.67 22.12
N THR A 175 23.62 3.34 21.97
CA THR A 175 23.91 2.38 23.04
C THR A 175 25.11 1.50 22.63
N PRO A 176 26.34 2.02 22.66
CA PRO A 176 27.52 1.25 22.25
C PRO A 176 27.69 0.02 23.14
N ASP A 177 28.26 -1.05 22.56
CA ASP A 177 28.56 -2.31 23.26
C ASP A 177 27.37 -2.99 23.96
N LEU A 178 26.14 -2.64 23.61
CA LEU A 178 24.94 -3.15 24.29
C LEU A 178 24.88 -4.68 24.29
N ALA A 179 25.26 -5.35 23.21
CA ALA A 179 25.26 -6.81 23.12
C ALA A 179 26.15 -7.47 24.20
N ARG A 180 27.19 -6.74 24.68
CA ARG A 180 28.06 -7.16 25.78
C ARG A 180 27.52 -6.72 27.14
N THR A 181 27.13 -5.45 27.29
CA THR A 181 26.78 -4.86 28.59
C THR A 181 25.44 -5.36 29.11
N ILE A 182 24.51 -5.72 28.23
CA ILE A 182 23.21 -6.28 28.62
C ILE A 182 23.35 -7.60 29.39
N LYS A 183 24.37 -8.41 29.07
CA LYS A 183 24.68 -9.64 29.81
C LYS A 183 25.11 -9.38 31.25
N SER A 184 25.61 -8.18 31.52
CA SER A 184 25.99 -7.69 32.85
C SER A 184 24.88 -6.85 33.50
N GLY A 185 23.66 -6.81 32.88
CA GLY A 185 22.48 -6.19 33.44
C GLY A 185 22.40 -4.67 33.29
N TYR A 186 23.15 -4.04 32.37
CA TYR A 186 23.09 -2.60 32.16
C TYR A 186 23.28 -2.20 30.70
N ALA A 187 22.86 -0.97 30.37
CA ALA A 187 23.17 -0.26 29.13
C ALA A 187 23.86 1.07 29.45
N THR A 188 24.74 1.50 28.57
CA THR A 188 25.26 2.87 28.57
C THR A 188 24.66 3.59 27.37
N MET A 189 23.81 4.60 27.62
CA MET A 189 23.37 5.55 26.60
C MET A 189 24.42 6.65 26.44
N ARG A 190 24.91 6.82 25.23
CA ARG A 190 25.77 7.92 24.83
C ARG A 190 24.91 8.97 24.17
N VAL A 191 24.74 10.14 24.81
CA VAL A 191 23.94 11.26 24.34
C VAL A 191 24.86 12.34 23.79
N ALA A 192 24.97 12.43 22.49
CA ALA A 192 25.77 13.45 21.81
C ALA A 192 24.85 14.65 21.49
N THR A 193 25.14 15.81 22.06
CA THR A 193 24.37 17.04 21.92
C THR A 193 25.18 18.08 21.16
N THR A 194 24.70 18.48 19.99
CA THR A 194 25.26 19.56 19.18
C THR A 194 24.52 20.86 19.53
N ALA A 195 25.23 21.84 20.01
CA ALA A 195 24.70 23.13 20.45
C ALA A 195 25.54 24.30 19.96
N VAL A 196 24.93 25.49 19.98
CA VAL A 196 25.55 26.78 19.60
C VAL A 196 25.27 27.86 20.65
N SER A 197 26.07 28.91 20.65
CA SER A 197 25.81 30.14 21.42
C SER A 197 26.29 31.36 20.60
N ASP A 198 25.40 32.19 20.14
CA ASP A 198 25.74 33.32 19.27
C ASP A 198 26.65 34.36 19.98
N GLY A 199 26.54 34.51 21.30
CA GLY A 199 27.42 35.37 22.13
C GLY A 199 28.55 34.64 22.84
N GLY A 200 28.68 33.32 22.64
CA GLY A 200 29.56 32.46 23.41
C GLY A 200 29.06 32.19 24.85
N ALA A 201 29.19 30.96 25.34
CA ALA A 201 28.80 30.59 26.70
C ALA A 201 29.55 29.37 27.20
N GLN A 202 29.83 29.34 28.51
CA GLN A 202 30.15 28.11 29.23
C GLN A 202 28.84 27.44 29.64
N ALA A 203 28.53 26.30 29.06
CA ALA A 203 27.29 25.60 29.29
C ALA A 203 27.51 24.27 30.00
N GLU A 204 26.52 23.89 30.80
CA GLU A 204 26.34 22.55 31.32
C GLU A 204 25.21 21.91 30.58
N ILE A 205 25.43 20.74 29.98
CA ILE A 205 24.40 19.97 29.25
C ILE A 205 24.06 18.77 30.13
N LEU A 206 22.82 18.74 30.62
CA LEU A 206 22.23 17.67 31.41
C LEU A 206 21.33 16.81 30.55
N SER A 207 21.60 15.50 30.54
CA SER A 207 20.72 14.50 29.89
C SER A 207 20.05 13.64 30.96
N THR A 208 18.73 13.65 30.99
CA THR A 208 17.90 12.87 31.92
C THR A 208 17.13 11.82 31.13
N VAL A 209 17.35 10.55 31.42
CA VAL A 209 16.66 9.43 30.76
C VAL A 209 15.47 9.01 31.61
N LYS A 210 14.30 8.94 30.99
CA LYS A 210 13.03 8.52 31.61
C LYS A 210 12.50 7.27 30.90
N ASP A 211 11.90 6.36 31.67
CA ASP A 211 11.19 5.22 31.12
C ASP A 211 9.80 5.61 30.56
N ALA A 212 9.04 4.64 30.06
CA ALA A 212 7.69 4.85 29.51
C ALA A 212 6.67 5.36 30.56
N ARG A 213 6.96 5.26 31.85
CA ARG A 213 6.14 5.78 32.96
C ARG A 213 6.58 7.18 33.40
N GLY A 214 7.60 7.76 32.74
CA GLY A 214 8.17 9.04 33.10
C GLY A 214 9.13 9.02 34.30
N GLN A 215 9.48 7.85 34.81
CA GLN A 215 10.43 7.70 35.92
C GLN A 215 11.85 7.89 35.42
N VAL A 216 12.65 8.68 36.17
CA VAL A 216 14.07 8.87 35.85
C VAL A 216 14.84 7.59 36.15
N VAL A 217 15.50 7.06 35.12
CA VAL A 217 16.27 5.82 35.19
C VAL A 217 17.79 6.05 35.05
N GLY A 218 18.21 7.28 34.74
CA GLY A 218 19.59 7.66 34.65
C GLY A 218 19.79 9.14 34.33
N THR A 219 20.91 9.71 34.71
CA THR A 219 21.33 11.09 34.38
C THR A 219 22.79 11.13 34.01
N GLY A 220 23.15 12.07 33.13
CA GLY A 220 24.53 12.33 32.73
C GLY A 220 24.70 13.82 32.44
N THR A 221 25.88 14.35 32.79
CA THR A 221 26.19 15.78 32.63
C THR A 221 27.54 15.94 31.94
N VAL A 222 27.62 16.93 31.02
CA VAL A 222 28.88 17.33 30.39
C VAL A 222 28.95 18.86 30.30
N ARG A 223 30.16 19.41 30.49
CA ARG A 223 30.43 20.85 30.28
C ARG A 223 30.98 21.11 28.89
N ALA A 224 30.54 22.21 28.26
CA ALA A 224 30.96 22.59 26.92
C ALA A 224 31.11 24.11 26.81
N ALA A 225 32.17 24.54 26.15
CA ALA A 225 32.31 25.92 25.68
C ALA A 225 31.59 26.04 24.32
N LEU A 226 30.47 26.74 24.31
CA LEU A 226 29.66 26.94 23.09
C LEU A 226 30.06 28.26 22.41
N THR A 227 30.11 28.23 21.10
CA THR A 227 30.34 29.38 20.22
C THR A 227 29.26 29.48 19.16
N ALA A 228 29.33 30.46 18.28
CA ALA A 228 28.45 30.56 17.14
C ALA A 228 28.62 29.39 16.15
N GLN A 229 29.73 28.68 16.19
CA GLN A 229 29.92 27.45 15.42
C GLN A 229 29.39 26.24 16.21
N PRO A 230 28.65 25.32 15.55
CA PRO A 230 28.17 24.12 16.20
C PRO A 230 29.28 23.28 16.79
N SER A 231 29.13 22.90 18.07
CA SER A 231 30.00 21.97 18.75
C SER A 231 29.20 20.85 19.39
N THR A 232 29.79 19.63 19.46
CA THR A 232 29.12 18.44 20.02
C THR A 232 29.78 18.06 21.32
N ALA A 233 28.97 17.98 22.38
CA ALA A 233 29.38 17.45 23.68
C ALA A 233 28.67 16.11 23.94
N VAL A 234 29.34 15.18 24.63
CA VAL A 234 28.81 13.83 24.84
C VAL A 234 28.67 13.54 26.33
N ALA A 235 27.46 13.24 26.77
CA ALA A 235 27.18 12.71 28.10
C ALA A 235 26.96 11.19 28.01
N GLU A 236 27.45 10.45 28.99
CA GLU A 236 27.17 9.03 29.16
C GLU A 236 26.20 8.83 30.30
N VAL A 237 25.12 8.05 30.05
CA VAL A 237 24.09 7.74 31.02
C VAL A 237 24.01 6.24 31.19
N ARG A 238 24.28 5.74 32.40
CA ARG A 238 24.08 4.33 32.73
C ARG A 238 22.62 4.06 33.08
N ILE A 239 22.07 2.98 32.52
CA ILE A 239 20.73 2.45 32.83
C ILE A 239 20.90 1.04 33.34
N ASP A 240 20.51 0.77 34.57
CA ASP A 240 20.52 -0.56 35.16
C ASP A 240 19.24 -1.31 34.77
N ARG A 241 19.39 -2.58 34.35
CA ARG A 241 18.30 -3.47 33.90
C ARG A 241 17.38 -2.83 32.87
N PRO A 242 17.93 -2.36 31.72
CA PRO A 242 17.12 -1.72 30.70
C PRO A 242 16.16 -2.73 30.09
N ILE A 243 14.93 -2.26 29.75
CA ILE A 243 13.96 -3.01 28.97
C ILE A 243 14.29 -2.78 27.48
N LEU A 244 14.52 -3.88 26.75
CA LEU A 244 14.87 -3.79 25.33
C LEU A 244 13.63 -3.52 24.48
N TRP A 245 13.80 -2.72 23.43
CA TRP A 245 12.81 -2.55 22.37
C TRP A 245 12.79 -3.81 21.51
N THR A 246 11.61 -4.38 21.32
CA THR A 246 11.36 -5.55 20.44
C THR A 246 10.14 -5.32 19.57
N VAL A 247 9.93 -6.20 18.59
CA VAL A 247 8.74 -6.17 17.73
C VAL A 247 7.43 -6.38 18.54
N ASP A 248 7.49 -7.24 19.58
CA ASP A 248 6.30 -7.58 20.38
C ASP A 248 6.15 -6.67 21.62
N GLN A 249 7.24 -6.11 22.11
CA GLN A 249 7.27 -5.20 23.25
C GLN A 249 8.13 -3.98 22.93
N PRO A 250 7.59 -2.99 22.22
CA PRO A 250 8.32 -1.81 21.75
C PRO A 250 8.52 -0.77 22.87
N HIS A 251 9.36 -1.09 23.84
CA HIS A 251 9.63 -0.22 24.99
C HIS A 251 10.46 0.99 24.57
N LEU A 252 9.96 2.19 24.88
CA LEU A 252 10.59 3.46 24.52
C LEU A 252 11.05 4.22 25.77
N TYR A 253 12.15 4.94 25.63
CA TYR A 253 12.71 5.88 26.58
C TYR A 253 12.62 7.30 26.03
N THR A 254 12.55 8.27 26.94
CA THR A 254 12.68 9.70 26.63
C THR A 254 13.96 10.22 27.22
N VAL A 255 14.77 10.91 26.41
CA VAL A 255 15.98 11.61 26.84
C VAL A 255 15.67 13.11 26.82
N ASP A 256 15.52 13.72 27.99
CA ASP A 256 15.42 15.17 28.13
C ASP A 256 16.82 15.76 28.24
N THR A 257 17.16 16.63 27.30
CA THR A 257 18.46 17.32 27.23
C THR A 257 18.26 18.79 27.51
N GLU A 258 18.83 19.28 28.58
CA GLU A 258 18.84 20.68 29.03
C GLU A 258 20.19 21.32 28.80
N VAL A 259 20.22 22.51 28.22
CA VAL A 259 21.39 23.39 28.14
C VAL A 259 21.26 24.44 29.26
N ARG A 260 22.20 24.46 30.17
CA ARG A 260 22.25 25.37 31.32
C ARG A 260 23.42 26.33 31.21
N VAL A 261 23.17 27.60 31.43
CA VAL A 261 24.20 28.67 31.54
C VAL A 261 24.04 29.36 32.90
N ASN A 262 25.11 29.42 33.66
CA ASN A 262 25.10 29.96 35.00
C ASN A 262 24.01 29.33 35.92
N GLY A 263 23.78 28.02 35.77
CA GLY A 263 22.81 27.24 36.54
C GLY A 263 21.36 27.39 36.06
N LYS A 264 21.06 28.26 35.06
CA LYS A 264 19.72 28.46 34.51
C LYS A 264 19.57 27.67 33.22
N THR A 265 18.47 26.90 33.07
CA THR A 265 18.11 26.26 31.80
C THR A 265 17.74 27.32 30.78
N VAL A 266 18.48 27.37 29.66
CA VAL A 266 18.25 28.29 28.54
C VAL A 266 17.63 27.60 27.34
N ASP A 267 17.78 26.28 27.20
CA ASP A 267 17.11 25.49 26.16
C ASP A 267 16.91 24.06 26.65
N ALA A 268 15.86 23.40 26.14
CA ALA A 268 15.54 22.01 26.46
C ALA A 268 14.92 21.29 25.26
N VAL A 269 15.33 20.04 25.03
CA VAL A 269 14.84 19.18 23.95
C VAL A 269 14.57 17.78 24.49
N SER A 270 13.41 17.23 24.15
CA SER A 270 13.05 15.83 24.44
C SER A 270 13.25 14.96 23.19
N THR A 271 13.99 13.87 23.34
CA THR A 271 14.29 12.90 22.27
C THR A 271 13.80 11.53 22.67
N ARG A 272 12.93 10.91 21.86
CA ARG A 272 12.48 9.52 22.05
C ARG A 272 13.48 8.56 21.44
N THR A 273 13.67 7.41 22.07
CA THR A 273 14.58 6.35 21.61
C THR A 273 14.19 5.01 22.22
N GLY A 274 14.85 3.93 21.80
CA GLY A 274 14.73 2.60 22.38
C GLY A 274 16.09 1.93 22.53
N VAL A 275 16.22 1.04 23.51
CA VAL A 275 17.42 0.26 23.75
C VAL A 275 17.31 -1.06 23.02
N ARG A 276 18.14 -1.30 22.02
CA ARG A 276 18.20 -2.54 21.25
C ARG A 276 19.54 -2.71 20.55
N TYR A 277 19.87 -3.95 20.20
CA TYR A 277 20.94 -4.28 19.25
C TYR A 277 20.44 -5.26 18.20
N PHE A 278 21.09 -5.30 17.07
CA PHE A 278 20.77 -6.21 15.98
C PHE A 278 22.03 -6.55 15.20
N ALA A 279 21.94 -7.63 14.43
CA ALA A 279 23.02 -8.02 13.52
C ALA A 279 22.46 -8.58 12.21
N PHE A 280 23.15 -8.28 11.12
CA PHE A 280 23.01 -8.91 9.82
C PHE A 280 24.23 -9.80 9.59
N ASP A 281 24.03 -11.11 9.62
CA ASP A 281 25.09 -12.10 9.43
C ASP A 281 24.97 -12.73 8.05
N PRO A 282 26.03 -12.75 7.23
CA PRO A 282 25.97 -13.32 5.88
C PRO A 282 25.57 -14.80 5.83
N ASN A 283 25.74 -15.57 6.90
CA ASN A 283 25.48 -17.01 6.96
C ASN A 283 24.27 -17.38 7.81
N ASN A 284 23.85 -16.51 8.75
CA ASN A 284 22.76 -16.77 9.68
C ASN A 284 21.57 -15.83 9.51
N GLY A 285 21.65 -14.84 8.62
CA GLY A 285 20.58 -13.87 8.37
C GLY A 285 20.50 -12.76 9.42
N PHE A 286 19.29 -12.40 9.84
CA PHE A 286 19.06 -11.27 10.75
C PHE A 286 18.77 -11.75 12.18
N SER A 287 19.24 -10.97 13.15
CA SER A 287 18.87 -11.13 14.57
C SER A 287 18.57 -9.80 15.24
N LEU A 288 17.57 -9.79 16.13
CA LEU A 288 17.24 -8.66 17.00
C LEU A 288 17.43 -9.08 18.46
N ASN A 289 18.23 -8.32 19.20
CA ASN A 289 18.57 -8.59 20.60
C ASN A 289 19.13 -10.02 20.83
N GLY A 290 19.84 -10.55 19.82
CA GLY A 290 20.41 -11.89 19.85
C GLY A 290 19.45 -13.02 19.48
N VAL A 291 18.20 -12.72 19.16
CA VAL A 291 17.21 -13.69 18.69
C VAL A 291 17.19 -13.70 17.16
N GLU A 292 17.54 -14.84 16.56
CA GLU A 292 17.46 -15.01 15.09
C GLU A 292 16.00 -14.90 14.64
N THR A 293 15.77 -14.10 13.62
CA THR A 293 14.43 -13.89 13.02
C THR A 293 14.56 -13.52 11.55
N LYS A 294 13.44 -13.62 10.81
CA LYS A 294 13.34 -13.13 9.44
C LYS A 294 12.70 -11.75 9.39
N LEU A 295 13.13 -10.91 8.46
CA LEU A 295 12.39 -9.72 8.08
C LEU A 295 11.14 -10.15 7.30
N LYS A 296 9.99 -10.05 7.92
CA LYS A 296 8.66 -10.27 7.33
C LYS A 296 8.15 -8.88 6.92
N GLY A 297 8.64 -8.40 5.80
CA GLY A 297 8.52 -7.01 5.42
C GLY A 297 7.48 -6.76 4.34
N VAL A 298 7.02 -5.52 4.27
CA VAL A 298 6.25 -4.96 3.16
C VAL A 298 6.83 -3.64 2.71
N ASN A 299 6.64 -3.31 1.43
CA ASN A 299 6.87 -1.98 0.90
C ASN A 299 5.62 -1.15 1.09
N LEU A 300 5.77 0.13 1.49
CA LEU A 300 4.67 1.09 1.57
C LEU A 300 5.09 2.40 0.92
N HIS A 301 4.24 2.92 0.03
CA HIS A 301 4.26 4.32 -0.37
C HIS A 301 3.66 5.18 0.74
N HIS A 302 3.81 6.51 0.63
CA HIS A 302 3.46 7.42 1.71
C HIS A 302 2.02 7.97 1.61
N ASP A 303 1.26 7.63 0.55
CA ASP A 303 -0.13 8.04 0.45
C ASP A 303 -1.03 7.29 1.46
N LEU A 304 -2.11 7.93 1.83
CA LEU A 304 -3.09 7.46 2.81
C LEU A 304 -4.46 7.26 2.16
N GLY A 305 -4.49 6.75 0.92
CA GLY A 305 -5.71 6.53 0.15
C GLY A 305 -6.45 7.84 -0.10
N ALA A 306 -7.71 7.94 0.31
CA ALA A 306 -8.54 9.13 0.08
C ALA A 306 -8.05 10.42 0.75
N LEU A 307 -7.07 10.37 1.64
CA LEU A 307 -6.40 11.56 2.19
C LEU A 307 -5.25 12.07 1.30
N GLY A 308 -4.92 11.32 0.24
CA GLY A 308 -3.75 11.61 -0.58
C GLY A 308 -2.45 11.51 0.22
N ALA A 309 -1.54 12.44 -0.01
CA ALA A 309 -0.27 12.52 0.70
C ALA A 309 -0.35 13.30 2.03
N ALA A 310 -1.45 14.02 2.29
CA ALA A 310 -1.59 14.83 3.51
C ALA A 310 -1.43 13.95 4.77
N VAL A 311 -0.36 14.18 5.54
CA VAL A 311 0.01 13.31 6.65
C VAL A 311 -1.06 13.29 7.75
N SER A 312 -1.40 12.09 8.21
CA SER A 312 -2.31 11.85 9.34
C SER A 312 -1.73 10.74 10.21
N ALA A 313 -1.51 11.03 11.48
CA ALA A 313 -1.02 10.04 12.44
C ALA A 313 -2.01 8.86 12.59
N ASP A 314 -3.31 9.15 12.68
CA ASP A 314 -4.35 8.12 12.85
C ASP A 314 -4.45 7.19 11.64
N ALA A 315 -4.40 7.75 10.42
CA ALA A 315 -4.42 6.94 9.19
C ALA A 315 -3.14 6.11 9.05
N THR A 316 -1.98 6.67 9.39
CA THR A 316 -0.70 5.96 9.42
C THR A 316 -0.73 4.78 10.39
N VAL A 317 -1.21 5.01 11.62
CA VAL A 317 -1.34 3.96 12.64
C VAL A 317 -2.31 2.87 12.18
N ARG A 318 -3.44 3.24 11.53
CA ARG A 318 -4.38 2.26 10.96
C ARG A 318 -3.71 1.36 9.93
N GLN A 319 -3.03 1.95 8.94
CA GLN A 319 -2.31 1.17 7.91
C GLN A 319 -1.28 0.23 8.54
N LEU A 320 -0.46 0.71 9.47
CA LEU A 320 0.56 -0.10 10.12
C LEU A 320 -0.03 -1.21 11.01
N ARG A 321 -1.17 -0.97 11.68
CA ARG A 321 -1.88 -2.02 12.43
C ARG A 321 -2.44 -3.11 11.54
N ILE A 322 -2.98 -2.76 10.37
CA ILE A 322 -3.41 -3.74 9.36
C ILE A 322 -2.22 -4.60 8.93
N MET A 323 -1.07 -3.99 8.65
CA MET A 323 0.14 -4.73 8.30
C MET A 323 0.61 -5.63 9.44
N LYS A 324 0.63 -5.11 10.66
CA LYS A 324 1.03 -5.92 11.84
C LYS A 324 0.10 -7.12 12.06
N SER A 325 -1.20 -6.98 11.83
CA SER A 325 -2.16 -8.10 11.92
C SER A 325 -1.97 -9.17 10.82
N MET A 326 -1.30 -8.83 9.72
CA MET A 326 -0.82 -9.79 8.71
C MET A 326 0.42 -10.57 9.18
N GLY A 327 1.07 -10.15 10.27
CA GLY A 327 2.32 -10.72 10.78
C GLY A 327 3.57 -9.99 10.31
N VAL A 328 3.41 -8.79 9.73
CA VAL A 328 4.51 -7.92 9.32
C VAL A 328 5.29 -7.43 10.54
N ASN A 329 6.62 -7.53 10.47
CA ASN A 329 7.54 -7.00 11.48
C ASN A 329 8.50 -5.93 10.94
N ALA A 330 8.47 -5.67 9.64
CA ALA A 330 9.34 -4.68 8.99
C ALA A 330 8.63 -3.96 7.84
N VAL A 331 9.02 -2.70 7.57
CA VAL A 331 8.56 -1.91 6.43
C VAL A 331 9.76 -1.28 5.74
N ARG A 332 9.74 -1.28 4.40
CA ARG A 332 10.59 -0.44 3.56
C ARG A 332 9.82 0.78 3.10
N THR A 333 10.36 1.97 3.35
CA THR A 333 9.76 3.23 2.92
C THR A 333 10.05 3.48 1.45
N SER A 334 9.18 3.02 0.58
CA SER A 334 9.36 3.07 -0.88
C SER A 334 8.92 4.42 -1.44
N HIS A 335 9.71 5.13 -2.19
CA HIS A 335 11.17 5.06 -2.27
C HIS A 335 11.66 6.44 -1.85
N ASN A 336 11.42 6.80 -0.58
CA ASN A 336 11.64 8.15 -0.05
C ASN A 336 11.68 8.17 1.48
N PRO A 337 12.27 9.22 2.08
CA PRO A 337 12.24 9.44 3.52
C PRO A 337 10.82 9.52 4.09
N PRO A 338 10.52 8.79 5.20
CA PRO A 338 9.22 8.80 5.84
C PRO A 338 8.94 10.10 6.60
N SER A 339 7.66 10.34 6.94
CA SER A 339 7.28 11.42 7.84
C SER A 339 7.67 11.12 9.29
N PRO A 340 7.78 12.15 10.16
CA PRO A 340 7.99 11.95 11.59
C PRO A 340 6.89 11.09 12.26
N GLU A 341 5.64 11.22 11.82
CA GLU A 341 4.49 10.44 12.31
C GLU A 341 4.64 8.95 11.97
N PHE A 342 5.16 8.64 10.77
CA PHE A 342 5.42 7.27 10.36
C PHE A 342 6.53 6.61 11.19
N LEU A 343 7.64 7.33 11.42
CA LEU A 343 8.72 6.89 12.29
C LEU A 343 8.20 6.62 13.71
N GLN A 344 7.42 7.57 14.25
CA GLN A 344 6.85 7.45 15.58
C GLN A 344 5.92 6.23 15.68
N ALA A 345 5.03 6.04 14.72
CA ALA A 345 4.10 4.92 14.72
C ALA A 345 4.84 3.56 14.64
N CYS A 346 5.92 3.47 13.84
CA CYS A 346 6.74 2.26 13.78
C CYS A 346 7.48 1.99 15.10
N ASP A 347 8.03 3.03 15.74
CA ASP A 347 8.67 2.92 17.04
C ASP A 347 7.70 2.42 18.12
N GLU A 348 6.45 2.90 18.13
CA GLU A 348 5.41 2.55 19.09
C GLU A 348 4.76 1.19 18.81
N LEU A 349 4.64 0.79 17.54
CA LEU A 349 4.02 -0.48 17.16
C LEU A 349 5.02 -1.64 17.08
N GLY A 350 6.33 -1.38 17.19
CA GLY A 350 7.35 -2.42 17.07
C GLY A 350 7.51 -2.92 15.64
N ILE A 351 7.64 -2.01 14.68
CA ILE A 351 7.86 -2.34 13.27
C ILE A 351 9.24 -1.83 12.86
N MET A 352 10.11 -2.75 12.42
CA MET A 352 11.45 -2.39 11.95
C MET A 352 11.39 -1.64 10.61
N LEU A 353 12.38 -0.77 10.35
CA LEU A 353 12.41 0.06 9.16
C LEU A 353 13.70 -0.09 8.35
N MET A 354 13.55 -0.26 7.06
CA MET A 354 14.52 0.11 6.04
C MET A 354 14.13 1.49 5.50
N VAL A 355 14.86 2.51 5.89
CA VAL A 355 14.59 3.89 5.44
C VAL A 355 15.35 4.15 4.16
N GLU A 356 14.63 4.49 3.09
CA GLU A 356 15.18 4.69 1.76
C GLU A 356 15.22 6.15 1.36
N ALA A 357 16.31 6.54 0.68
CA ALA A 357 16.56 7.94 0.34
C ALA A 357 15.93 8.35 -0.99
N PHE A 358 16.18 7.60 -2.08
CA PHE A 358 15.89 8.05 -3.44
C PHE A 358 15.40 6.92 -4.34
N ASP A 359 14.46 7.20 -5.25
CA ASP A 359 14.07 6.30 -6.35
C ASP A 359 15.00 6.42 -7.58
N MET A 360 15.68 7.54 -7.74
CA MET A 360 16.64 7.81 -8.82
C MET A 360 17.85 8.54 -8.28
N TRP A 361 18.97 8.44 -9.02
CA TRP A 361 20.13 9.30 -8.80
C TRP A 361 20.21 10.36 -9.92
N HIS A 362 21.40 10.52 -10.50
CA HIS A 362 21.60 11.45 -11.62
C HIS A 362 20.72 11.13 -12.83
N MET A 363 20.54 9.83 -13.15
CA MET A 363 19.70 9.39 -14.26
C MET A 363 18.23 9.37 -13.85
N SER A 364 17.44 10.29 -14.38
CA SER A 364 16.00 10.40 -14.13
C SER A 364 15.23 9.17 -14.62
N LYS A 365 14.15 8.82 -13.93
CA LYS A 365 13.17 7.80 -14.33
C LYS A 365 11.92 8.41 -14.96
N THR A 366 11.59 9.65 -14.59
CA THR A 366 10.46 10.41 -15.15
C THR A 366 10.90 11.82 -15.53
N THR A 367 10.07 12.52 -16.34
CA THR A 367 10.44 13.80 -16.93
C THR A 367 10.77 14.88 -15.89
N TYR A 368 10.03 14.90 -14.79
CA TYR A 368 10.12 15.97 -13.80
C TYR A 368 10.54 15.49 -12.42
N ASP A 369 11.19 14.34 -12.31
CA ASP A 369 11.64 13.78 -11.03
C ASP A 369 12.84 14.53 -10.43
N TYR A 370 13.26 14.09 -9.25
CA TYR A 370 14.34 14.68 -8.47
C TYR A 370 15.73 14.57 -9.13
N GLY A 371 15.91 13.69 -10.11
CA GLY A 371 17.16 13.56 -10.87
C GLY A 371 17.66 14.91 -11.41
N ARG A 372 16.75 15.84 -11.71
CA ARG A 372 17.07 17.22 -12.13
C ARG A 372 17.89 18.02 -11.11
N PHE A 373 17.82 17.67 -9.83
CA PHE A 373 18.43 18.40 -8.72
C PHE A 373 19.44 17.55 -7.94
N PHE A 374 19.55 16.27 -8.29
CA PHE A 374 20.29 15.26 -7.54
C PHE A 374 21.75 15.64 -7.29
N ASP A 375 22.46 16.14 -8.31
CA ASP A 375 23.89 16.43 -8.21
C ASP A 375 24.22 17.53 -7.19
N THR A 376 23.30 18.51 -7.03
CA THR A 376 23.51 19.66 -6.15
C THR A 376 22.93 19.48 -4.75
N GLU A 377 21.89 18.66 -4.60
CA GLU A 377 21.10 18.65 -3.35
C GLU A 377 21.15 17.31 -2.61
N SER A 378 21.43 16.19 -3.27
CA SER A 378 21.32 14.84 -2.70
C SER A 378 22.16 14.60 -1.44
N SER A 379 23.34 15.23 -1.33
CA SER A 379 24.16 15.11 -0.11
C SER A 379 23.50 15.78 1.10
N SER A 380 22.85 16.92 0.93
CA SER A 380 22.11 17.56 2.02
C SER A 380 20.86 16.76 2.40
N ASP A 381 20.13 16.26 1.40
CA ASP A 381 18.88 15.55 1.61
C ASP A 381 19.09 14.18 2.29
N ILE A 382 20.08 13.39 1.87
CA ILE A 382 20.35 12.12 2.53
C ILE A 382 20.85 12.32 3.96
N ARG A 383 21.66 13.35 4.22
CA ARG A 383 22.10 13.70 5.58
C ARG A 383 20.91 14.13 6.46
N GLU A 384 19.95 14.88 5.90
CA GLU A 384 18.74 15.27 6.60
C GLU A 384 17.87 14.06 6.94
N MET A 385 17.66 13.14 6.00
CA MET A 385 16.96 11.88 6.24
C MET A 385 17.56 11.10 7.42
N VAL A 386 18.88 10.93 7.41
CA VAL A 386 19.57 10.19 8.48
C VAL A 386 19.45 10.90 9.83
N ARG A 387 19.64 12.25 9.87
CA ARG A 387 19.47 13.01 11.12
C ARG A 387 18.07 12.89 11.69
N ALA A 388 17.05 12.98 10.83
CA ALA A 388 15.66 12.92 11.26
C ALA A 388 15.29 11.55 11.88
N ALA A 389 15.88 10.46 11.39
CA ALA A 389 15.48 9.10 11.77
C ALA A 389 16.50 8.34 12.66
N ARG A 390 17.73 8.87 12.91
CA ARG A 390 18.79 8.13 13.60
C ARG A 390 18.48 7.76 15.06
N ASN A 391 17.56 8.45 15.74
CA ASN A 391 17.17 8.15 17.12
C ASN A 391 16.04 7.13 17.22
N SER A 392 15.38 6.81 16.09
CA SER A 392 14.29 5.84 16.01
C SER A 392 14.81 4.41 16.18
N PRO A 393 14.35 3.66 17.19
CA PRO A 393 14.78 2.27 17.40
C PRO A 393 14.29 1.33 16.32
N SER A 394 13.20 1.67 15.61
CA SER A 394 12.69 0.87 14.49
C SER A 394 13.65 0.84 13.30
N VAL A 395 14.46 1.87 13.07
CA VAL A 395 15.36 1.91 11.91
C VAL A 395 16.51 0.92 12.09
N VAL A 396 16.62 -0.04 11.17
CA VAL A 396 17.67 -1.08 11.17
C VAL A 396 18.58 -1.03 9.94
N MET A 397 18.20 -0.31 8.87
CA MET A 397 19.00 -0.15 7.65
C MET A 397 18.78 1.23 7.03
N TRP A 398 19.84 1.75 6.37
CA TRP A 398 19.78 2.90 5.47
C TRP A 398 19.89 2.44 4.04
N SER A 399 18.96 2.82 3.19
CA SER A 399 19.01 2.56 1.75
C SER A 399 19.35 3.84 0.99
N ILE A 400 20.36 3.76 0.12
CA ILE A 400 20.83 4.90 -0.67
C ILE A 400 20.11 5.05 -2.01
N GLY A 401 19.25 4.08 -2.39
CA GLY A 401 18.50 4.18 -3.63
C GLY A 401 17.71 2.92 -3.98
N ASN A 402 16.77 3.11 -4.91
CA ASN A 402 15.93 2.06 -5.49
C ASN A 402 16.14 1.95 -6.99
N GLU A 403 16.51 0.76 -7.49
CA GLU A 403 16.57 0.44 -8.93
C GLU A 403 17.20 1.53 -9.81
N VAL A 404 18.20 2.22 -9.26
CA VAL A 404 18.81 3.38 -9.93
C VAL A 404 19.56 2.95 -11.18
N TYR A 405 19.32 3.64 -12.29
CA TYR A 405 19.93 3.31 -13.58
C TYR A 405 21.45 3.49 -13.56
N ASP A 406 21.95 4.43 -12.77
CA ASP A 406 23.37 4.77 -12.62
C ASP A 406 24.22 3.58 -12.16
N VAL A 407 23.66 2.59 -11.47
CA VAL A 407 24.36 1.38 -11.00
C VAL A 407 25.02 0.60 -12.14
N SER A 408 24.48 0.66 -13.35
CA SER A 408 25.03 0.02 -14.55
C SER A 408 26.09 0.86 -15.27
N SER A 409 26.39 2.05 -14.75
CA SER A 409 27.32 3.04 -15.33
C SER A 409 28.55 3.24 -14.46
N ALA A 410 29.69 3.53 -15.06
CA ALA A 410 30.91 3.91 -14.35
C ALA A 410 30.72 5.18 -13.49
N SER A 411 29.86 6.11 -13.93
CA SER A 411 29.50 7.32 -13.18
C SER A 411 28.72 7.05 -11.90
N GLY A 412 28.05 5.90 -11.78
CA GLY A 412 27.34 5.51 -10.55
C GLY A 412 28.26 5.14 -9.39
N VAL A 413 29.49 4.70 -9.66
CA VAL A 413 30.44 4.28 -8.61
C VAL A 413 30.83 5.45 -7.67
N PRO A 414 31.24 6.62 -8.17
CA PRO A 414 31.51 7.77 -7.29
C PRO A 414 30.25 8.31 -6.61
N ILE A 415 29.08 8.23 -7.22
CA ILE A 415 27.80 8.62 -6.59
C ILE A 415 27.54 7.72 -5.40
N ALA A 416 27.59 6.39 -5.56
CA ALA A 416 27.39 5.45 -4.48
C ALA A 416 28.37 5.71 -3.30
N ARG A 417 29.66 5.92 -3.60
CA ARG A 417 30.66 6.23 -2.57
C ARG A 417 30.29 7.49 -1.79
N ARG A 418 29.95 8.58 -2.49
CA ARG A 418 29.56 9.86 -1.87
C ARG A 418 28.34 9.68 -0.95
N LEU A 419 27.29 9.00 -1.42
CA LEU A 419 26.09 8.77 -0.61
C LEU A 419 26.37 7.90 0.63
N ILE A 420 27.21 6.87 0.51
CA ILE A 420 27.65 6.03 1.63
C ILE A 420 28.41 6.89 2.66
N ASP A 421 29.33 7.74 2.20
CA ASP A 421 30.10 8.61 3.09
C ASP A 421 29.19 9.64 3.76
N ASP A 422 28.22 10.20 3.06
CA ASP A 422 27.22 11.14 3.59
C ASP A 422 26.38 10.51 4.72
N VAL A 423 25.99 9.26 4.58
CA VAL A 423 25.28 8.51 5.64
C VAL A 423 26.22 8.26 6.83
N ARG A 424 27.42 7.73 6.60
CA ARG A 424 28.36 7.32 7.66
C ARG A 424 28.83 8.48 8.53
N VAL A 425 28.96 9.68 7.96
CA VAL A 425 29.28 10.90 8.72
C VAL A 425 28.22 11.23 9.78
N ILE A 426 26.96 10.85 9.55
CA ILE A 426 25.83 11.13 10.46
C ILE A 426 25.54 9.93 11.35
N ASP A 427 25.55 8.70 10.81
CA ASP A 427 25.29 7.47 11.54
C ASP A 427 26.12 6.30 10.97
N SER A 428 26.99 5.77 11.81
CA SER A 428 27.81 4.59 11.52
C SER A 428 27.30 3.31 12.22
N THR A 429 26.15 3.37 12.89
CA THR A 429 25.61 2.26 13.70
C THR A 429 24.73 1.29 12.93
N ARG A 430 24.28 1.67 11.74
CA ARG A 430 23.40 0.87 10.89
C ARG A 430 24.06 0.56 9.55
N PRO A 431 23.78 -0.63 8.96
CA PRO A 431 24.27 -0.98 7.64
C PRO A 431 23.65 -0.11 6.55
N ILE A 432 24.43 0.10 5.50
CA ILE A 432 24.03 0.84 4.29
C ILE A 432 23.82 -0.16 3.16
N VAL A 433 22.64 -0.11 2.58
CA VAL A 433 22.15 -1.01 1.55
C VAL A 433 21.55 -0.23 0.36
N MET A 434 21.05 -0.95 -0.63
CA MET A 434 20.28 -0.44 -1.76
C MET A 434 19.30 -1.52 -2.22
N GLY A 435 18.09 -1.15 -2.67
CA GLY A 435 17.17 -2.03 -3.39
C GLY A 435 17.46 -2.01 -4.89
N SER A 436 17.59 -3.18 -5.56
CA SER A 436 17.94 -3.16 -6.98
C SER A 436 17.50 -4.39 -7.77
N ASP A 437 17.00 -4.15 -8.98
CA ASP A 437 16.72 -5.13 -10.03
C ASP A 437 17.95 -5.46 -10.90
N ARG A 438 19.07 -4.73 -10.74
CA ARG A 438 20.29 -4.85 -11.58
C ARG A 438 21.17 -6.03 -11.21
N TYR A 439 20.79 -6.80 -10.18
CA TYR A 439 21.53 -7.95 -9.67
C TYR A 439 20.77 -9.27 -9.86
N ARG A 440 19.85 -9.35 -10.84
CA ARG A 440 19.19 -10.61 -11.23
C ARG A 440 20.14 -11.65 -11.81
N SER A 441 21.31 -11.23 -12.20
CA SER A 441 22.47 -12.08 -12.53
C SER A 441 23.68 -11.63 -11.74
N VAL A 442 24.61 -12.55 -11.50
CA VAL A 442 25.86 -12.26 -10.78
C VAL A 442 26.71 -11.28 -11.60
N PRO A 443 27.07 -10.09 -11.09
CA PRO A 443 27.81 -9.10 -11.85
C PRO A 443 29.19 -9.61 -12.29
N ALA A 444 29.67 -9.17 -13.45
CA ALA A 444 31.07 -9.42 -13.87
C ALA A 444 32.04 -8.71 -12.91
N SER A 445 33.18 -9.34 -12.61
CA SER A 445 34.19 -8.75 -11.74
C SER A 445 34.74 -7.45 -12.34
N GLY A 446 34.83 -6.40 -11.53
CA GLY A 446 35.26 -5.05 -11.94
C GLY A 446 34.18 -4.22 -12.64
N SER A 447 32.97 -4.76 -12.91
CA SER A 447 31.86 -3.95 -13.40
C SER A 447 31.40 -2.92 -12.39
N PRO A 448 30.69 -1.85 -12.79
CA PRO A 448 30.12 -0.86 -11.85
C PRO A 448 29.28 -1.52 -10.75
N GLN A 449 28.44 -2.49 -11.08
CA GLN A 449 27.64 -3.25 -10.12
C GLN A 449 28.50 -3.99 -9.10
N ASP A 450 29.57 -4.67 -9.53
CA ASP A 450 30.53 -5.37 -8.65
C ASP A 450 31.21 -4.39 -7.70
N GLN A 451 31.65 -3.23 -8.21
CA GLN A 451 32.30 -2.21 -7.40
C GLN A 451 31.35 -1.61 -6.35
N ILE A 452 30.10 -1.30 -6.73
CA ILE A 452 29.09 -0.72 -5.83
C ILE A 452 28.71 -1.74 -4.75
N LEU A 453 28.43 -3.01 -5.12
CA LEU A 453 28.10 -4.05 -4.14
C LEU A 453 29.21 -4.27 -3.11
N LYS A 454 30.47 -4.17 -3.52
CA LYS A 454 31.60 -4.26 -2.59
C LYS A 454 31.66 -3.14 -1.57
N MET A 455 31.16 -1.94 -1.91
CA MET A 455 31.10 -0.79 -0.99
C MET A 455 29.95 -0.86 0.00
N LEU A 456 28.80 -1.45 -0.40
CA LEU A 456 27.64 -1.63 0.47
C LEU A 456 27.91 -2.68 1.55
N ASP A 457 27.21 -2.59 2.68
CA ASP A 457 27.27 -3.59 3.74
C ASP A 457 26.46 -4.85 3.39
N GLY A 458 25.35 -4.68 2.69
CA GLY A 458 24.49 -5.74 2.14
C GLY A 458 23.70 -5.26 0.91
N LEU A 459 22.92 -6.13 0.31
CA LEU A 459 22.12 -5.82 -0.87
C LEU A 459 20.69 -6.33 -0.75
N GLY A 460 19.73 -5.46 -0.98
CA GLY A 460 18.35 -5.80 -1.29
C GLY A 460 18.20 -6.12 -2.77
N VAL A 461 17.73 -7.32 -3.08
CA VAL A 461 17.47 -7.72 -4.46
C VAL A 461 15.98 -7.58 -4.78
N ASN A 462 15.64 -7.23 -6.03
CA ASN A 462 14.26 -7.09 -6.47
C ASN A 462 13.93 -8.23 -7.44
N TYR A 463 12.94 -9.06 -7.06
CA TYR A 463 12.40 -10.15 -7.89
C TYR A 463 13.44 -11.18 -8.38
N ASN A 464 14.42 -11.49 -7.54
CA ASN A 464 15.45 -12.46 -7.89
C ASN A 464 14.96 -13.91 -7.70
N THR A 465 15.33 -14.79 -8.62
CA THR A 465 15.10 -16.23 -8.44
C THR A 465 15.99 -16.84 -7.38
N ALA A 466 15.63 -18.02 -6.92
CA ALA A 466 16.42 -18.80 -5.97
C ALA A 466 17.87 -18.99 -6.44
N SER A 467 18.07 -19.41 -7.69
CA SER A 467 19.41 -19.62 -8.26
C SER A 467 20.23 -18.32 -8.37
N SER A 468 19.58 -17.21 -8.63
CA SER A 468 20.23 -15.90 -8.70
C SER A 468 20.79 -15.46 -7.33
N ILE A 469 19.96 -15.56 -6.26
CA ILE A 469 20.42 -15.19 -4.93
C ILE A 469 21.51 -16.12 -4.40
N ASP A 470 21.44 -17.43 -4.71
CA ASP A 470 22.49 -18.37 -4.36
C ASP A 470 23.82 -18.05 -5.06
N GLY A 471 23.78 -17.67 -6.32
CA GLY A 471 24.96 -17.23 -7.07
C GLY A 471 25.60 -15.95 -6.50
N LEU A 472 24.77 -14.98 -6.06
CA LEU A 472 25.25 -13.77 -5.41
C LEU A 472 25.91 -14.08 -4.06
N HIS A 473 25.29 -14.92 -3.23
CA HIS A 473 25.83 -15.32 -1.95
C HIS A 473 27.17 -16.04 -2.07
N VAL A 474 27.32 -16.94 -3.05
CA VAL A 474 28.59 -17.63 -3.34
C VAL A 474 29.69 -16.63 -3.75
N LYS A 475 29.37 -15.64 -4.59
CA LYS A 475 30.37 -14.66 -5.04
C LYS A 475 30.75 -13.64 -3.97
N TYR A 476 29.79 -13.25 -3.11
CA TYR A 476 29.99 -12.22 -2.08
C TYR A 476 29.70 -12.76 -0.66
N PRO A 477 30.47 -13.74 -0.17
CA PRO A 477 30.17 -14.48 1.06
C PRO A 477 30.25 -13.63 2.33
N ALA A 478 30.84 -12.42 2.27
CA ALA A 478 30.91 -11.47 3.37
C ALA A 478 29.75 -10.46 3.38
N LYS A 479 28.84 -10.53 2.41
CA LYS A 479 27.68 -9.63 2.30
C LYS A 479 26.41 -10.34 2.74
N PHE A 480 25.52 -9.63 3.46
CA PHE A 480 24.17 -10.14 3.69
C PHE A 480 23.24 -9.76 2.55
N PHE A 481 22.25 -10.61 2.31
CA PHE A 481 21.25 -10.41 1.27
C PHE A 481 19.84 -10.54 1.84
N PHE A 482 18.93 -9.79 1.28
CA PHE A 482 17.51 -9.86 1.53
C PHE A 482 16.77 -9.47 0.25
N GLU A 483 15.47 -9.70 0.20
CA GLU A 483 14.65 -9.24 -0.92
C GLU A 483 13.99 -7.92 -0.57
N SER A 484 14.39 -6.84 -1.25
CA SER A 484 13.82 -5.51 -1.06
C SER A 484 12.47 -5.35 -1.76
N GLU A 485 12.21 -6.17 -2.81
CA GLU A 485 10.90 -6.29 -3.44
C GLU A 485 10.67 -7.74 -3.87
N SER A 486 9.61 -8.35 -3.33
CA SER A 486 9.17 -9.70 -3.69
C SER A 486 7.74 -9.67 -4.21
N SER A 487 7.43 -10.59 -5.13
CA SER A 487 6.07 -10.95 -5.51
C SER A 487 5.16 -9.76 -5.88
N SER A 488 5.41 -9.10 -6.99
CA SER A 488 4.43 -8.16 -7.59
C SER A 488 3.25 -8.94 -8.19
N SER A 489 2.55 -9.70 -7.35
CA SER A 489 1.29 -10.33 -7.71
C SER A 489 0.22 -9.26 -7.81
N THR A 490 -0.53 -9.25 -8.90
CA THR A 490 -1.61 -8.30 -9.09
C THR A 490 -2.92 -8.95 -8.70
N SER A 491 -3.72 -8.27 -7.88
CA SER A 491 -5.03 -8.79 -7.47
C SER A 491 -6.05 -7.68 -7.25
N THR A 492 -7.30 -8.00 -7.53
CA THR A 492 -8.47 -7.19 -7.22
C THR A 492 -9.29 -7.92 -6.17
N ARG A 493 -9.64 -7.25 -5.07
CA ARG A 493 -10.44 -7.84 -3.99
C ARG A 493 -11.75 -8.43 -4.54
N GLY A 494 -12.00 -9.72 -4.23
CA GLY A 494 -13.22 -10.41 -4.59
C GLY A 494 -13.37 -10.78 -6.08
N TYR A 495 -12.28 -10.77 -6.86
CA TYR A 495 -12.31 -11.17 -8.27
C TYR A 495 -11.51 -12.44 -8.50
N TYR A 496 -12.08 -13.41 -9.22
CA TYR A 496 -11.52 -14.75 -9.39
C TYR A 496 -11.59 -15.19 -10.84
N GLN A 497 -10.49 -15.74 -11.34
CA GLN A 497 -10.37 -16.41 -12.65
C GLN A 497 -9.85 -17.84 -12.46
N ASP A 498 -9.73 -18.60 -13.55
CA ASP A 498 -9.20 -19.96 -13.52
C ASP A 498 -7.88 -20.02 -12.72
N PRO A 499 -7.86 -20.68 -11.53
CA PRO A 499 -6.68 -20.67 -10.66
C PRO A 499 -5.51 -21.47 -11.26
N GLU A 500 -5.75 -22.36 -12.20
CA GLU A 500 -4.73 -23.15 -12.85
C GLU A 500 -4.00 -22.40 -13.97
N GLN A 501 -4.50 -21.25 -14.38
CA GLN A 501 -3.92 -20.47 -15.47
C GLN A 501 -3.10 -19.30 -14.94
N LEU A 502 -1.78 -19.41 -15.08
CA LEU A 502 -0.88 -18.29 -14.84
C LEU A 502 -1.14 -17.18 -15.87
N ASN A 503 -1.41 -15.98 -15.39
CA ASN A 503 -1.78 -14.85 -16.22
C ASN A 503 -0.99 -13.60 -15.83
N THR A 504 -0.80 -12.65 -16.75
CA THR A 504 -0.32 -11.29 -16.47
C THR A 504 -1.48 -10.30 -16.27
N GLY A 505 -2.70 -10.78 -16.20
CA GLY A 505 -3.81 -10.09 -15.58
C GLY A 505 -4.65 -9.18 -16.44
N GLU A 506 -4.50 -9.18 -17.74
CA GLU A 506 -5.21 -8.19 -18.54
C GLU A 506 -6.64 -8.62 -18.86
N ASN A 507 -7.61 -8.07 -18.14
CA ASN A 507 -9.02 -8.04 -18.53
C ASN A 507 -9.33 -6.61 -18.98
N TYR A 508 -9.61 -6.42 -20.27
CA TYR A 508 -9.81 -5.10 -20.86
C TYR A 508 -11.25 -4.61 -20.85
N THR A 509 -12.18 -5.33 -20.22
CA THR A 509 -13.58 -4.87 -20.14
C THR A 509 -13.65 -3.56 -19.35
N PRO A 510 -14.07 -2.44 -19.96
CA PRO A 510 -14.25 -1.18 -19.25
C PRO A 510 -15.21 -1.35 -18.07
N GLY A 511 -14.84 -0.78 -16.91
CA GLY A 511 -15.58 -0.95 -15.66
C GLY A 511 -15.29 -2.26 -14.92
N LYS A 512 -14.50 -3.19 -15.51
CA LYS A 512 -14.15 -4.50 -14.95
C LYS A 512 -12.68 -4.87 -15.20
N ARG A 513 -11.80 -3.91 -15.24
CA ARG A 513 -10.36 -4.14 -15.33
C ARG A 513 -9.84 -4.65 -14.00
N ASN A 514 -9.99 -5.94 -13.79
CA ASN A 514 -9.67 -6.66 -12.57
C ASN A 514 -8.62 -7.74 -12.83
N THR A 515 -7.92 -8.15 -11.78
CA THR A 515 -6.95 -9.25 -11.80
C THR A 515 -7.30 -10.28 -10.74
N SER A 516 -7.10 -11.56 -11.04
CA SER A 516 -7.54 -12.67 -10.19
C SER A 516 -6.80 -12.72 -8.85
N SER A 517 -7.51 -13.11 -7.80
CA SER A 517 -7.00 -13.23 -6.43
C SER A 517 -6.41 -14.60 -6.06
N TYR A 518 -6.25 -15.53 -7.01
CA TYR A 518 -5.67 -16.86 -6.77
C TYR A 518 -4.12 -16.91 -6.80
N ASP A 519 -3.40 -15.81 -6.61
CA ASP A 519 -1.92 -15.71 -6.72
C ASP A 519 -1.39 -16.19 -8.10
N ASN A 520 -2.20 -16.09 -9.12
CA ASN A 520 -1.91 -16.53 -10.49
C ASN A 520 -1.81 -15.38 -11.50
N ASN A 521 -2.06 -14.13 -11.08
CA ASN A 521 -1.89 -12.94 -11.89
C ASN A 521 -0.64 -12.18 -11.42
N LEU A 522 0.32 -12.02 -12.32
CA LEU A 522 1.66 -11.54 -11.99
C LEU A 522 2.07 -10.40 -12.92
N ALA A 523 2.79 -9.42 -12.39
CA ALA A 523 3.51 -8.47 -13.23
C ALA A 523 4.58 -9.20 -14.07
N THR A 524 4.97 -8.61 -15.20
CA THR A 524 5.84 -9.27 -16.19
C THR A 524 7.26 -9.56 -15.69
N TRP A 525 7.65 -9.06 -14.54
CA TRP A 525 9.01 -9.15 -13.97
C TRP A 525 9.12 -10.03 -12.74
N THR A 526 8.05 -10.65 -12.27
CA THR A 526 7.98 -11.29 -10.94
C THR A 526 7.58 -12.78 -10.96
N TYR A 527 7.32 -13.31 -9.80
CA TYR A 527 6.88 -14.67 -9.47
C TYR A 527 5.74 -14.62 -8.43
N SER A 528 5.10 -15.75 -8.14
CA SER A 528 4.00 -15.87 -7.19
C SER A 528 4.42 -15.60 -5.73
N GLY A 529 3.45 -15.28 -4.88
CA GLY A 529 3.66 -15.12 -3.44
C GLY A 529 4.20 -16.39 -2.80
N GLU A 530 3.68 -17.55 -3.18
CA GLU A 530 4.17 -18.85 -2.67
C GLU A 530 5.65 -19.08 -3.00
N TYR A 531 6.07 -18.76 -4.22
CA TYR A 531 7.48 -18.87 -4.60
C TYR A 531 8.38 -18.01 -3.71
N GLY A 532 8.02 -16.74 -3.51
CA GLY A 532 8.78 -15.82 -2.67
C GLY A 532 8.92 -16.31 -1.23
N LEU A 533 7.81 -16.77 -0.65
CA LEU A 533 7.76 -17.31 0.72
C LEU A 533 8.64 -18.56 0.88
N LYS A 534 8.56 -19.50 -0.07
CA LYS A 534 9.38 -20.74 -0.06
C LYS A 534 10.87 -20.43 -0.24
N LYS A 535 11.20 -19.55 -1.17
CA LYS A 535 12.58 -19.12 -1.44
C LYS A 535 13.25 -18.54 -0.19
N ASP A 536 12.56 -17.66 0.52
CA ASP A 536 13.03 -17.07 1.78
C ASP A 536 13.14 -18.12 2.89
N ARG A 537 12.10 -18.93 3.09
CA ARG A 537 12.03 -19.98 4.09
C ARG A 537 13.23 -20.94 4.00
N ASP A 538 13.60 -21.34 2.80
CA ASP A 538 14.57 -22.42 2.57
C ASP A 538 16.02 -21.97 2.76
N ARG A 539 16.29 -20.69 2.94
CA ARG A 539 17.63 -20.11 3.09
C ARG A 539 17.82 -19.40 4.43
N LYS A 540 18.48 -20.05 5.40
CA LYS A 540 18.75 -19.46 6.72
C LYS A 540 19.47 -18.11 6.60
N TRP A 541 20.48 -18.04 5.75
CA TRP A 541 21.34 -16.88 5.54
C TRP A 541 20.64 -15.67 4.90
N PHE A 542 19.53 -15.86 4.21
CA PHE A 542 18.75 -14.78 3.62
C PHE A 542 17.99 -14.05 4.71
N ALA A 543 18.18 -12.73 4.85
CA ALA A 543 17.71 -12.01 6.03
C ALA A 543 16.18 -11.83 6.06
N GLY A 544 15.49 -12.06 4.94
CA GLY A 544 14.04 -11.95 4.81
C GLY A 544 13.63 -11.24 3.52
N GLN A 545 12.39 -10.80 3.46
CA GLN A 545 11.81 -10.19 2.26
C GLN A 545 10.89 -9.02 2.60
N PHE A 546 10.71 -8.11 1.62
CA PHE A 546 9.71 -7.05 1.63
C PHE A 546 8.78 -7.23 0.44
N LEU A 547 7.52 -7.56 0.70
CA LEU A 547 6.48 -7.75 -0.31
C LEU A 547 6.23 -6.45 -1.08
N TRP A 548 6.15 -6.51 -2.40
CA TRP A 548 5.63 -5.42 -3.23
C TRP A 548 4.16 -5.66 -3.58
N THR A 549 3.15 -5.06 -2.87
CA THR A 549 3.29 -4.14 -1.73
C THR A 549 2.36 -4.56 -0.58
N GLY A 550 2.47 -3.89 0.57
CA GLY A 550 1.54 -4.12 1.68
C GLY A 550 0.14 -3.62 1.37
N ILE A 551 0.02 -2.40 0.87
CA ILE A 551 -1.25 -1.73 0.55
C ILE A 551 -1.16 -1.23 -0.90
N ASP A 552 -2.27 -1.29 -1.64
CA ASP A 552 -2.39 -0.59 -2.91
C ASP A 552 -2.18 0.91 -2.71
N TYR A 553 -1.59 1.56 -3.69
CA TYR A 553 -1.29 2.99 -3.66
C TYR A 553 -1.83 3.67 -4.92
N ILE A 554 -2.05 4.95 -4.83
CA ILE A 554 -2.47 5.76 -5.97
C ILE A 554 -1.31 5.86 -6.98
N GLY A 555 -1.61 5.65 -8.25
CA GLY A 555 -0.61 5.59 -9.33
C GLY A 555 -0.17 4.17 -9.67
N GLU A 556 0.73 4.07 -10.65
CA GLU A 556 1.27 2.80 -11.18
C GLU A 556 0.21 1.71 -11.41
N PRO A 557 -0.82 1.95 -12.23
CA PRO A 557 -1.97 1.06 -12.37
C PRO A 557 -1.65 -0.15 -13.28
N THR A 558 -0.51 -0.81 -13.07
CA THR A 558 -0.11 -2.02 -13.77
C THR A 558 -1.08 -3.17 -13.44
N PRO A 559 -1.59 -3.91 -14.45
CA PRO A 559 -1.08 -3.99 -15.84
C PRO A 559 -1.71 -3.00 -16.84
N TYR A 560 -2.67 -2.19 -16.44
CA TYR A 560 -3.53 -1.49 -17.42
C TYR A 560 -2.96 -0.16 -17.93
N ASN A 561 -2.42 0.70 -17.05
CA ASN A 561 -1.86 2.02 -17.39
C ASN A 561 -2.79 2.91 -18.24
N VAL A 562 -4.09 2.78 -18.08
CA VAL A 562 -5.13 3.47 -18.85
C VAL A 562 -6.16 4.11 -17.93
N PHE A 563 -6.63 5.34 -18.27
CA PHE A 563 -7.72 5.99 -17.55
C PHE A 563 -9.03 5.15 -17.66
N PRO A 564 -9.82 4.99 -16.58
CA PRO A 564 -9.68 5.58 -15.25
C PRO A 564 -9.07 4.64 -14.19
N VAL A 565 -8.17 3.74 -14.59
CA VAL A 565 -7.45 2.89 -13.63
C VAL A 565 -6.39 3.74 -12.94
N LYS A 566 -6.59 4.09 -11.67
CA LYS A 566 -5.84 5.13 -10.97
C LYS A 566 -4.92 4.63 -9.86
N SER A 567 -5.07 3.38 -9.43
CA SER A 567 -4.26 2.80 -8.35
C SER A 567 -3.63 1.47 -8.74
N SER A 568 -2.64 1.07 -7.98
CA SER A 568 -1.93 -0.20 -8.16
C SER A 568 -2.82 -1.41 -7.86
N PHE A 569 -2.35 -2.59 -8.28
CA PHE A 569 -2.99 -3.89 -8.00
C PHE A 569 -2.11 -4.78 -7.08
N PHE A 570 -0.96 -4.28 -6.65
CA PHE A 570 0.07 -5.06 -5.96
C PHE A 570 -0.17 -5.27 -4.46
N GLY A 571 -1.02 -4.44 -3.85
CA GLY A 571 -1.27 -4.48 -2.41
C GLY A 571 -1.85 -5.81 -1.95
N ALA A 572 -1.36 -6.30 -0.82
CA ALA A 572 -2.07 -7.33 -0.06
C ALA A 572 -3.42 -6.82 0.49
N VAL A 573 -3.53 -5.49 0.60
CA VAL A 573 -4.70 -4.74 1.05
C VAL A 573 -5.00 -3.67 0.01
N ASP A 574 -6.26 -3.36 -0.24
CA ASP A 574 -6.63 -2.28 -1.17
C ASP A 574 -6.43 -0.87 -0.55
N THR A 575 -6.63 0.20 -1.35
CA THR A 575 -6.42 1.59 -0.89
C THR A 575 -7.34 2.00 0.25
N ALA A 576 -8.51 1.39 0.39
CA ALA A 576 -9.44 1.61 1.49
C ALA A 576 -9.04 0.87 2.78
N GLY A 577 -8.08 -0.04 2.71
CA GLY A 577 -7.62 -0.85 3.83
C GLY A 577 -8.38 -2.17 3.98
N PHE A 578 -9.10 -2.64 2.96
CA PHE A 578 -9.76 -3.94 2.98
C PHE A 578 -8.78 -5.01 2.49
N PRO A 579 -8.59 -6.10 3.27
CA PRO A 579 -7.72 -7.21 2.89
C PRO A 579 -8.16 -7.88 1.59
N LYS A 580 -7.20 -8.21 0.73
CA LYS A 580 -7.36 -9.13 -0.40
C LYS A 580 -6.96 -10.54 0.03
N ASP A 581 -7.24 -11.56 -0.79
CA ASP A 581 -6.85 -12.94 -0.46
C ASP A 581 -5.33 -13.09 -0.24
N PHE A 582 -4.56 -12.32 -0.96
CA PHE A 582 -3.10 -12.26 -0.84
C PHE A 582 -2.59 -11.89 0.57
N TYR A 583 -3.32 -11.03 1.30
CA TYR A 583 -3.07 -10.74 2.71
C TYR A 583 -3.12 -12.02 3.57
N TYR A 584 -4.10 -12.88 3.32
CA TYR A 584 -4.28 -14.10 4.11
C TYR A 584 -3.26 -15.20 3.77
N LEU A 585 -2.76 -15.24 2.51
CA LEU A 585 -1.62 -16.08 2.16
C LEU A 585 -0.42 -15.74 3.04
N PHE A 586 -0.03 -14.46 3.10
CA PHE A 586 1.10 -14.02 3.91
C PHE A 586 0.84 -14.18 5.41
N ARG A 587 -0.37 -13.85 5.88
CA ARG A 587 -0.75 -14.06 7.28
C ARG A 587 -0.62 -15.51 7.71
N SER A 588 -0.98 -16.47 6.87
CA SER A 588 -0.84 -17.90 7.15
C SER A 588 0.61 -18.34 7.37
N GLN A 589 1.57 -17.63 6.78
CA GLN A 589 3.00 -17.93 6.87
C GLN A 589 3.75 -17.05 7.88
N TRP A 590 3.25 -15.86 8.17
CA TRP A 590 3.94 -14.87 9.01
C TRP A 590 3.37 -14.75 10.42
N SER A 591 2.09 -15.05 10.63
CA SER A 591 1.46 -15.02 11.95
C SER A 591 1.47 -16.38 12.62
N SER A 592 1.58 -16.37 13.96
CA SER A 592 1.40 -17.55 14.82
C SER A 592 -0.04 -17.74 15.27
N ASP A 593 -0.87 -16.69 15.17
CA ASP A 593 -2.27 -16.71 15.55
C ASP A 593 -3.03 -17.71 14.68
N PRO A 594 -3.80 -18.64 15.27
CA PRO A 594 -4.57 -19.60 14.50
C PRO A 594 -5.47 -18.90 13.49
N MET A 595 -5.42 -19.34 12.23
CA MET A 595 -6.24 -18.76 11.19
C MET A 595 -6.59 -19.79 10.11
N VAL A 596 -7.71 -19.55 9.46
CA VAL A 596 -8.09 -20.09 8.16
C VAL A 596 -8.80 -18.98 7.38
N HIS A 597 -8.65 -18.97 6.06
CA HIS A 597 -9.33 -18.06 5.15
C HIS A 597 -9.73 -18.79 3.89
N LEU A 598 -11.00 -18.63 3.50
CA LEU A 598 -11.59 -19.23 2.30
C LEU A 598 -11.50 -18.31 1.08
N LEU A 599 -11.10 -18.87 -0.05
CA LEU A 599 -11.26 -18.32 -1.39
C LEU A 599 -12.23 -19.22 -2.17
N PRO A 600 -13.14 -18.64 -2.98
CA PRO A 600 -13.41 -17.21 -3.13
C PRO A 600 -14.09 -16.63 -1.88
N MET A 601 -13.92 -15.34 -1.63
CA MET A 601 -14.68 -14.56 -0.63
C MET A 601 -16.15 -14.39 -1.03
N ASP A 602 -16.51 -14.86 -2.21
CA ASP A 602 -17.83 -14.79 -2.82
C ASP A 602 -18.37 -16.21 -3.04
N TRP A 603 -19.54 -16.52 -2.46
CA TRP A 603 -20.30 -17.75 -2.70
C TRP A 603 -21.67 -17.39 -3.28
N THR A 604 -21.65 -16.49 -4.31
CA THR A 604 -22.84 -15.92 -4.98
C THR A 604 -22.54 -15.84 -6.49
N ASN A 605 -23.52 -15.59 -7.34
CA ASN A 605 -23.35 -15.35 -8.78
C ASN A 605 -22.75 -16.49 -9.62
N HIS A 606 -22.69 -17.69 -9.08
CA HIS A 606 -22.28 -18.90 -9.80
C HIS A 606 -23.48 -19.61 -10.45
N LYS A 607 -23.17 -20.47 -11.41
CA LYS A 607 -24.16 -21.37 -12.00
C LYS A 607 -24.35 -22.58 -11.08
N LEU A 608 -25.61 -23.00 -10.89
CA LEU A 608 -25.92 -24.19 -10.11
C LEU A 608 -25.19 -25.42 -10.67
N GLY A 609 -24.41 -26.08 -9.82
CA GLY A 609 -23.57 -27.23 -10.15
C GLY A 609 -22.24 -26.91 -10.83
N GLU A 610 -21.93 -25.63 -11.04
CA GLU A 610 -20.62 -25.20 -11.55
C GLU A 610 -19.49 -25.61 -10.58
N PRO A 611 -18.43 -26.29 -11.05
CA PRO A 611 -17.31 -26.61 -10.18
C PRO A 611 -16.52 -25.33 -9.84
N VAL A 612 -16.59 -24.91 -8.58
CA VAL A 612 -15.84 -23.77 -8.05
C VAL A 612 -14.58 -24.29 -7.36
N SER A 613 -13.44 -23.72 -7.69
CA SER A 613 -12.18 -24.00 -7.02
C SER A 613 -12.16 -23.28 -5.67
N VAL A 614 -12.31 -24.00 -4.58
CA VAL A 614 -12.27 -23.44 -3.23
C VAL A 614 -10.89 -23.70 -2.64
N TRP A 615 -10.22 -22.63 -2.19
CA TRP A 615 -8.94 -22.72 -1.52
C TRP A 615 -9.07 -22.32 -0.06
N ALA A 616 -8.15 -22.81 0.77
CA ALA A 616 -8.01 -22.36 2.15
C ALA A 616 -6.55 -22.06 2.47
N TYR A 617 -6.28 -20.82 2.86
CA TYR A 617 -5.03 -20.44 3.51
C TYR A 617 -5.15 -20.70 5.01
N SER A 618 -4.20 -21.43 5.59
CA SER A 618 -4.21 -21.72 7.04
C SER A 618 -2.81 -21.98 7.58
N ASN A 619 -2.61 -21.68 8.85
CA ASN A 619 -1.44 -22.09 9.63
C ASN A 619 -1.72 -23.25 10.61
N ALA A 620 -2.84 -23.95 10.45
CA ALA A 620 -3.20 -25.15 11.20
C ALA A 620 -2.64 -26.43 10.52
N ASP A 621 -2.86 -27.59 11.12
CA ASP A 621 -2.39 -28.87 10.57
C ASP A 621 -3.34 -29.41 9.50
N ALA A 622 -4.64 -29.14 9.66
CA ALA A 622 -5.70 -29.61 8.78
C ALA A 622 -6.81 -28.57 8.67
N VAL A 623 -7.56 -28.63 7.57
CA VAL A 623 -8.81 -27.89 7.38
C VAL A 623 -9.88 -28.84 6.86
N GLU A 624 -11.05 -28.87 7.50
CA GLU A 624 -12.24 -29.55 7.02
C GLU A 624 -13.23 -28.55 6.45
N LEU A 625 -13.69 -28.79 5.23
CA LEU A 625 -14.63 -27.93 4.52
C LEU A 625 -16.05 -28.52 4.65
N PHE A 626 -17.03 -27.65 4.89
CA PHE A 626 -18.45 -28.01 5.00
C PHE A 626 -19.28 -27.12 4.07
N LEU A 627 -20.35 -27.69 3.51
CA LEU A 627 -21.41 -26.95 2.83
C LEU A 627 -22.74 -27.34 3.49
N ASP A 628 -23.44 -26.36 4.07
CA ASP A 628 -24.68 -26.55 4.85
C ASP A 628 -24.56 -27.64 5.93
N GLY A 629 -23.40 -27.65 6.62
CA GLY A 629 -23.11 -28.65 7.68
C GLY A 629 -22.71 -30.04 7.18
N LYS A 630 -22.74 -30.30 5.89
CA LYS A 630 -22.26 -31.55 5.28
C LYS A 630 -20.77 -31.45 4.99
N SER A 631 -19.95 -32.34 5.52
CA SER A 631 -18.51 -32.40 5.26
C SER A 631 -18.21 -32.69 3.77
N LEU A 632 -17.34 -31.90 3.20
CA LEU A 632 -16.76 -32.04 1.86
C LEU A 632 -15.35 -32.69 1.94
N GLY A 633 -14.94 -33.08 3.13
CA GLY A 633 -13.67 -33.72 3.42
C GLY A 633 -12.63 -32.82 4.06
N GLU A 634 -11.76 -33.49 4.83
CA GLU A 634 -10.60 -32.85 5.46
C GLU A 634 -9.39 -32.92 4.53
N ARG A 635 -8.61 -31.82 4.50
CA ARG A 635 -7.32 -31.73 3.82
C ARG A 635 -6.25 -31.36 4.84
N THR A 636 -5.03 -31.86 4.64
CA THR A 636 -3.93 -31.71 5.60
C THR A 636 -2.70 -31.10 4.97
N PHE A 637 -1.92 -30.39 5.78
CA PHE A 637 -0.55 -30.02 5.46
C PHE A 637 0.44 -31.02 6.04
N ASP A 638 1.45 -31.39 5.27
CA ASP A 638 2.58 -32.18 5.77
C ASP A 638 3.57 -31.26 6.51
N THR A 639 4.03 -31.74 7.67
CA THR A 639 5.12 -31.06 8.39
C THR A 639 6.46 -31.53 7.84
N LYS A 640 7.21 -30.62 7.29
CA LYS A 640 8.55 -30.82 6.73
C LYS A 640 9.60 -30.04 7.50
N THR A 641 10.87 -30.26 7.20
CA THR A 641 11.99 -29.62 7.88
C THR A 641 12.97 -29.10 6.83
N THR A 642 13.40 -27.85 6.96
CA THR A 642 14.46 -27.26 6.12
C THR A 642 15.82 -27.91 6.39
N THR A 643 16.80 -27.68 5.54
CA THR A 643 18.18 -28.18 5.70
C THR A 643 18.87 -27.67 6.98
N TYR A 644 18.36 -26.58 7.58
CA TYR A 644 18.87 -26.00 8.82
C TYR A 644 17.98 -26.25 10.05
N GLY A 645 16.97 -27.16 9.92
CA GLY A 645 16.19 -27.66 11.04
C GLY A 645 14.90 -26.91 11.35
N ALA A 646 14.53 -25.85 10.61
CA ALA A 646 13.25 -25.16 10.81
C ALA A 646 12.08 -25.98 10.25
N LYS A 647 11.03 -26.16 11.06
CA LYS A 647 9.80 -26.86 10.64
C LYS A 647 8.91 -25.91 9.82
N TYR A 648 8.26 -26.47 8.80
CA TYR A 648 7.30 -25.76 7.97
C TYR A 648 6.19 -26.69 7.49
N ARG A 649 5.11 -26.13 6.94
CA ARG A 649 3.97 -26.86 6.41
C ARG A 649 3.77 -26.55 4.94
N GLU A 650 3.53 -27.59 4.16
CA GLU A 650 3.07 -27.53 2.78
C GLU A 650 2.40 -28.84 2.38
N THR A 651 1.56 -28.85 1.34
CA THR A 651 0.95 -30.07 0.85
C THR A 651 1.87 -30.80 -0.12
N THR A 652 1.58 -32.08 -0.40
CA THR A 652 2.19 -32.83 -1.49
C THR A 652 1.40 -32.74 -2.79
N GLU A 653 0.22 -32.12 -2.74
CA GLU A 653 -0.63 -31.94 -3.93
C GLU A 653 0.01 -30.91 -4.89
N ALA A 654 -0.02 -31.18 -6.19
CA ALA A 654 0.40 -30.21 -7.20
C ALA A 654 -0.58 -29.03 -7.25
N SER A 655 -0.09 -27.80 -7.39
CA SER A 655 -0.91 -26.61 -7.61
C SER A 655 -0.89 -26.17 -9.07
N GLY A 656 -1.75 -25.23 -9.44
CA GLY A 656 -1.77 -24.68 -10.79
C GLY A 656 -0.44 -24.04 -11.19
N ASP A 657 0.26 -23.45 -10.23
CA ASP A 657 1.58 -22.84 -10.38
C ASP A 657 2.75 -23.77 -10.08
N ASP A 658 2.51 -25.01 -9.61
CA ASP A 658 3.53 -26.06 -9.40
C ASP A 658 3.91 -26.78 -10.68
N LYS A 659 3.38 -26.41 -11.83
CA LYS A 659 3.71 -27.05 -13.09
C LYS A 659 5.20 -26.91 -13.38
N THR A 660 5.85 -28.05 -13.63
CA THR A 660 7.23 -28.09 -14.04
C THR A 660 7.38 -27.35 -15.37
N VAL A 661 8.16 -26.31 -15.35
CA VAL A 661 8.54 -25.54 -16.52
C VAL A 661 9.72 -26.22 -17.16
N THR A 662 9.56 -26.81 -18.36
CA THR A 662 10.59 -27.61 -19.05
C THR A 662 11.50 -26.78 -19.93
N GLY A 663 11.21 -25.48 -20.13
CA GLY A 663 12.00 -24.60 -21.01
C GLY A 663 12.08 -23.18 -20.45
N GLY A 664 12.83 -22.29 -21.12
CA GLY A 664 13.00 -20.91 -20.73
C GLY A 664 14.17 -20.66 -19.77
N ARG A 665 14.24 -19.46 -19.22
CA ARG A 665 15.35 -19.00 -18.38
C ARG A 665 15.43 -19.73 -17.03
N TYR A 666 14.31 -20.18 -16.50
CA TYR A 666 14.21 -20.78 -15.17
C TYR A 666 13.33 -22.04 -15.20
N PRO A 667 13.80 -23.12 -15.83
CA PRO A 667 13.05 -24.36 -15.85
C PRO A 667 13.00 -24.99 -14.47
N GLY A 668 11.91 -25.63 -14.13
CA GLY A 668 11.83 -26.65 -13.09
C GLY A 668 11.34 -26.25 -11.71
N SER A 669 11.35 -24.98 -11.27
CA SER A 669 11.04 -24.71 -9.86
C SER A 669 10.40 -23.36 -9.61
N TYR A 670 9.20 -23.22 -10.05
CA TYR A 670 8.48 -21.98 -9.97
C TYR A 670 7.85 -21.77 -8.59
N THR A 671 7.34 -22.82 -7.97
CA THR A 671 6.71 -22.77 -6.65
C THR A 671 7.60 -23.28 -5.53
N SER A 672 8.57 -24.15 -5.85
CA SER A 672 9.52 -24.69 -4.88
C SER A 672 10.96 -24.45 -5.33
N PRO A 673 11.71 -23.56 -4.67
CA PRO A 673 13.11 -23.32 -5.00
C PRO A 673 14.01 -24.55 -4.85
N ASN A 674 13.60 -25.53 -4.04
CA ASN A 674 14.36 -26.77 -3.81
C ASN A 674 13.86 -27.94 -4.64
N GLY A 675 12.99 -27.71 -5.63
CA GLY A 675 12.44 -28.76 -6.49
C GLY A 675 11.41 -29.67 -5.80
N SER A 676 11.00 -29.37 -4.58
CA SER A 676 9.89 -30.07 -3.90
C SER A 676 8.58 -29.37 -4.22
N ALA A 677 7.71 -30.00 -4.98
CA ALA A 677 6.35 -29.51 -5.17
C ALA A 677 5.62 -29.47 -3.83
N GLY A 678 4.81 -28.43 -3.60
CA GLY A 678 3.98 -28.33 -2.40
C GLY A 678 3.27 -27.00 -2.39
N LYS A 679 1.99 -27.00 -2.02
CA LYS A 679 1.17 -25.79 -1.90
C LYS A 679 1.26 -25.24 -0.49
N LEU A 680 1.19 -23.90 -0.38
CA LEU A 680 0.93 -23.22 0.89
C LEU A 680 -0.58 -23.03 1.15
N HIS A 681 -1.43 -23.66 0.34
CA HIS A 681 -2.89 -23.66 0.46
C HIS A 681 -3.48 -25.06 0.23
N LEU A 682 -4.69 -25.27 0.71
CA LEU A 682 -5.48 -26.48 0.51
C LEU A 682 -6.57 -26.21 -0.52
N THR A 683 -6.96 -27.22 -1.32
CA THR A 683 -7.90 -27.03 -2.42
C THR A 683 -9.02 -28.06 -2.43
N TRP A 684 -10.23 -27.62 -2.81
CA TRP A 684 -11.40 -28.44 -3.10
C TRP A 684 -12.02 -27.99 -4.43
N SER A 685 -12.61 -28.93 -5.17
CA SER A 685 -13.51 -28.59 -6.29
C SER A 685 -14.94 -28.83 -5.80
N VAL A 686 -15.69 -27.76 -5.61
CA VAL A 686 -17.02 -27.81 -5.01
C VAL A 686 -18.07 -27.44 -6.05
N PRO A 687 -19.00 -28.36 -6.40
CA PRO A 687 -20.14 -27.98 -7.25
C PRO A 687 -20.96 -26.90 -6.53
N PHE A 688 -21.12 -25.74 -7.17
CA PHE A 688 -21.86 -24.63 -6.57
C PHE A 688 -23.31 -25.01 -6.30
N GLN A 689 -23.76 -24.71 -5.12
CA GLN A 689 -25.17 -24.57 -4.74
C GLN A 689 -25.26 -23.46 -3.70
N PRO A 690 -26.34 -22.65 -3.74
CA PRO A 690 -26.56 -21.65 -2.71
C PRO A 690 -26.54 -22.28 -1.33
N GLY A 691 -25.84 -21.65 -0.38
CA GLY A 691 -25.72 -22.21 0.96
C GLY A 691 -24.63 -21.56 1.81
N HIS A 692 -24.20 -22.24 2.83
CA HIS A 692 -23.22 -21.80 3.81
C HIS A 692 -21.95 -22.67 3.74
N LEU A 693 -20.90 -22.12 3.17
CA LEU A 693 -19.58 -22.74 3.09
C LEU A 693 -18.78 -22.39 4.36
N VAL A 694 -18.24 -23.39 5.05
CA VAL A 694 -17.50 -23.23 6.31
C VAL A 694 -16.20 -24.02 6.27
N ALA A 695 -15.08 -23.37 6.56
CA ALA A 695 -13.79 -24.01 6.80
C ALA A 695 -13.48 -24.06 8.29
N VAL A 696 -13.15 -25.24 8.79
CA VAL A 696 -12.76 -25.47 10.18
C VAL A 696 -11.30 -25.92 10.23
N ALA A 697 -10.44 -25.05 10.75
CA ALA A 697 -9.02 -25.35 10.92
C ALA A 697 -8.75 -26.08 12.22
N LYS A 698 -7.92 -27.14 12.17
CA LYS A 698 -7.64 -28.01 13.32
C LYS A 698 -6.14 -28.11 13.58
N ARG A 699 -5.78 -28.19 14.86
CA ARG A 699 -4.44 -28.57 15.35
C ARG A 699 -4.58 -29.81 16.25
N GLY A 700 -3.89 -30.90 15.92
CA GLY A 700 -4.04 -32.17 16.66
C GLY A 700 -5.49 -32.68 16.75
N GLY A 701 -6.31 -32.40 15.71
CA GLY A 701 -7.72 -32.80 15.66
C GLY A 701 -8.70 -31.84 16.39
N VAL A 702 -8.19 -30.76 17.05
CA VAL A 702 -9.01 -29.78 17.78
C VAL A 702 -9.18 -28.52 16.90
N GLU A 703 -10.42 -28.03 16.82
CA GLU A 703 -10.72 -26.75 16.15
C GLU A 703 -9.97 -25.60 16.81
N VAL A 704 -9.27 -24.78 15.99
CA VAL A 704 -8.49 -23.62 16.43
C VAL A 704 -8.89 -22.33 15.73
N ALA A 705 -9.51 -22.44 14.56
CA ALA A 705 -10.03 -21.29 13.81
C ALA A 705 -11.14 -21.72 12.85
N ARG A 706 -11.95 -20.76 12.44
CA ARG A 706 -13.06 -20.94 11.50
C ARG A 706 -13.18 -19.75 10.59
N ASP A 707 -13.56 -20.00 9.33
CA ASP A 707 -13.96 -18.98 8.35
C ASP A 707 -15.21 -19.45 7.61
N GLU A 708 -16.04 -18.50 7.16
CA GLU A 708 -17.30 -18.81 6.50
C GLU A 708 -17.66 -17.83 5.41
N VAL A 709 -18.23 -18.35 4.35
CA VAL A 709 -18.79 -17.58 3.23
C VAL A 709 -20.22 -18.08 2.98
N ARG A 710 -21.15 -17.15 2.76
CA ARG A 710 -22.56 -17.44 2.53
C ARG A 710 -23.03 -16.88 1.22
N THR A 711 -23.93 -17.58 0.55
CA THR A 711 -24.67 -17.02 -0.57
C THR A 711 -25.49 -15.82 -0.08
N ALA A 712 -25.28 -14.65 -0.69
CA ALA A 712 -26.05 -13.46 -0.41
C ALA A 712 -27.36 -13.43 -1.20
N GLY A 713 -28.39 -12.86 -0.60
CA GLY A 713 -29.61 -12.44 -1.28
C GLY A 713 -29.49 -11.03 -1.90
N GLU A 714 -30.63 -10.47 -2.34
CA GLU A 714 -30.66 -9.12 -2.89
C GLU A 714 -30.30 -8.06 -1.84
N PRO A 715 -29.65 -6.94 -2.24
CA PRO A 715 -29.31 -5.84 -1.36
C PRO A 715 -30.53 -5.31 -0.59
N SER A 716 -30.40 -5.07 0.70
CA SER A 716 -31.51 -4.68 1.57
C SER A 716 -31.20 -3.49 2.48
N ALA A 717 -29.98 -3.36 2.95
CA ALA A 717 -29.59 -2.33 3.90
C ALA A 717 -28.10 -1.96 3.78
N ILE A 718 -27.74 -0.78 4.30
CA ILE A 718 -26.35 -0.41 4.56
C ILE A 718 -26.07 -0.63 6.04
N ARG A 719 -25.09 -1.45 6.35
CA ARG A 719 -24.58 -1.65 7.71
C ARG A 719 -23.28 -0.85 7.90
N LEU A 720 -23.24 0.03 8.91
CA LEU A 720 -22.02 0.76 9.24
C LEU A 720 -21.25 0.07 10.36
N LYS A 721 -19.93 0.01 10.21
CA LYS A 721 -18.98 -0.44 11.22
C LYS A 721 -17.92 0.64 11.43
N ALA A 722 -17.81 1.16 12.66
CA ALA A 722 -16.78 2.14 13.01
C ALA A 722 -15.64 1.48 13.78
N ASP A 723 -14.41 1.95 13.57
CA ASP A 723 -13.26 1.52 14.36
C ASP A 723 -13.49 1.91 15.83
N SER A 724 -13.48 0.91 16.73
CA SER A 724 -13.76 1.09 18.15
C SER A 724 -12.69 1.87 18.92
N SER A 725 -11.54 2.13 18.30
CA SER A 725 -10.40 2.86 18.88
C SER A 725 -10.49 4.37 18.75
N ALA A 726 -11.64 4.93 18.36
CA ALA A 726 -11.83 6.36 18.04
C ALA A 726 -11.78 7.33 19.23
N ALA A 727 -11.66 6.87 20.46
CA ALA A 727 -11.57 7.76 21.62
C ALA A 727 -10.26 8.57 21.60
N GLY A 728 -10.37 9.88 21.38
CA GLY A 728 -9.24 10.81 21.37
C GLY A 728 -8.46 10.90 20.03
N GLN A 729 -8.97 10.29 18.95
CA GLN A 729 -8.40 10.40 17.60
C GLN A 729 -8.90 11.67 16.90
N SER A 730 -8.05 12.24 16.05
CA SER A 730 -8.40 13.37 15.17
C SER A 730 -9.14 12.90 13.90
N LEU A 731 -9.08 11.60 13.60
CA LEU A 731 -9.73 10.96 12.45
C LEU A 731 -10.32 9.60 12.87
N THR A 732 -11.50 9.27 12.37
CA THR A 732 -12.14 7.96 12.56
C THR A 732 -12.53 7.36 11.21
N PHE A 733 -12.63 6.03 11.16
CA PHE A 733 -12.90 5.25 9.96
C PHE A 733 -14.22 4.50 10.11
N VAL A 734 -15.09 4.62 9.12
CA VAL A 734 -16.41 3.99 9.10
C VAL A 734 -16.57 3.19 7.82
N THR A 735 -16.59 1.86 7.95
CA THR A 735 -16.90 0.95 6.84
C THR A 735 -18.40 0.89 6.62
N ALA A 736 -18.84 1.10 5.38
CA ALA A 736 -20.20 0.83 4.94
C ALA A 736 -20.22 -0.51 4.19
N GLU A 737 -21.11 -1.39 4.59
CA GLU A 737 -21.36 -2.70 3.98
C GLU A 737 -22.78 -2.74 3.42
N VAL A 738 -22.90 -3.04 2.14
CA VAL A 738 -24.21 -3.36 1.52
C VAL A 738 -24.53 -4.80 1.88
N VAL A 739 -25.65 -5.00 2.59
CA VAL A 739 -26.03 -6.30 3.11
C VAL A 739 -27.45 -6.70 2.65
N ASP A 740 -27.68 -8.00 2.54
CA ASP A 740 -28.99 -8.57 2.29
C ASP A 740 -29.89 -8.53 3.55
N SER A 741 -31.10 -9.11 3.47
CA SER A 741 -32.04 -9.16 4.59
C SER A 741 -31.55 -10.03 5.76
N ALA A 742 -30.62 -10.96 5.54
CA ALA A 742 -29.98 -11.81 6.55
C ALA A 742 -28.72 -11.16 7.13
N GLY A 743 -28.28 -10.00 6.62
CA GLY A 743 -27.08 -9.30 7.04
C GLY A 743 -25.78 -9.84 6.42
N VAL A 744 -25.89 -10.63 5.34
CA VAL A 744 -24.73 -11.09 4.56
C VAL A 744 -24.30 -9.97 3.63
N VAL A 745 -23.00 -9.70 3.52
CA VAL A 745 -22.47 -8.73 2.56
C VAL A 745 -22.73 -9.23 1.15
N VAL A 746 -23.29 -8.37 0.31
CA VAL A 746 -23.58 -8.68 -1.10
C VAL A 746 -22.32 -8.43 -1.93
N PRO A 747 -21.64 -9.48 -2.44
CA PRO A 747 -20.28 -9.36 -2.96
C PRO A 747 -20.18 -8.69 -4.33
N ASP A 748 -21.27 -8.47 -5.04
CA ASP A 748 -21.32 -7.75 -6.31
C ASP A 748 -22.05 -6.40 -6.22
N ALA A 749 -22.44 -5.98 -4.99
CA ALA A 749 -23.12 -4.70 -4.82
C ALA A 749 -22.21 -3.53 -5.18
N ASP A 750 -22.72 -2.65 -6.06
CA ASP A 750 -22.08 -1.44 -6.56
C ASP A 750 -22.99 -0.20 -6.39
N ASP A 751 -23.82 -0.20 -5.34
CA ASP A 751 -24.72 0.90 -5.01
C ASP A 751 -23.95 2.19 -4.74
N LEU A 752 -24.45 3.32 -5.26
CA LEU A 752 -23.90 4.65 -4.95
C LEU A 752 -24.38 5.07 -3.56
N ILE A 753 -23.46 5.04 -2.60
CA ILE A 753 -23.71 5.40 -1.20
C ILE A 753 -23.39 6.89 -0.97
N SER A 754 -24.39 7.65 -0.50
CA SER A 754 -24.22 9.04 -0.05
C SER A 754 -24.00 9.08 1.46
N PHE A 755 -23.00 9.84 1.91
CA PHE A 755 -22.63 9.98 3.30
C PHE A 755 -22.96 11.38 3.82
N GLN A 756 -23.61 11.44 4.98
CA GLN A 756 -23.87 12.66 5.72
C GLN A 756 -23.21 12.55 7.10
N VAL A 757 -22.54 13.62 7.53
CA VAL A 757 -21.87 13.68 8.84
C VAL A 757 -22.42 14.83 9.65
N GLU A 758 -22.84 14.55 10.89
CA GLU A 758 -23.26 15.52 11.88
C GLU A 758 -22.22 15.61 13.01
N ASN A 759 -21.93 16.81 13.49
CA ASN A 759 -20.88 17.10 14.47
C ASN A 759 -19.47 16.67 14.03
N GLY A 760 -19.18 16.85 12.74
CA GLY A 760 -17.90 16.50 12.13
C GLY A 760 -17.90 16.81 10.64
N SER A 761 -16.91 16.30 9.92
CA SER A 761 -16.81 16.45 8.46
C SER A 761 -16.23 15.19 7.81
N LEU A 762 -16.57 14.97 6.55
CA LEU A 762 -15.89 13.98 5.71
C LEU A 762 -14.48 14.48 5.38
N ALA A 763 -13.49 13.64 5.64
CA ALA A 763 -12.11 13.85 5.21
C ALA A 763 -11.80 13.16 3.87
N GLY A 764 -12.53 12.10 3.54
CA GLY A 764 -12.44 11.40 2.27
C GLY A 764 -13.27 10.13 2.24
N LEU A 765 -13.51 9.62 1.01
CA LEU A 765 -14.22 8.38 0.73
C LEU A 765 -13.40 7.47 -0.18
N ASP A 766 -13.34 6.19 0.13
CA ASP A 766 -12.68 5.19 -0.68
C ASP A 766 -13.51 3.89 -0.76
N ASN A 767 -13.25 3.04 -1.74
CA ASN A 767 -13.87 1.72 -1.89
C ASN A 767 -12.86 0.64 -2.30
N GLY A 768 -11.58 1.02 -2.50
CA GLY A 768 -10.54 0.13 -2.95
C GLY A 768 -10.58 -0.27 -4.43
N ARG A 769 -11.52 0.31 -5.22
CA ARG A 769 -11.62 0.02 -6.66
C ARG A 769 -10.51 0.73 -7.42
N GLN A 770 -9.69 -0.04 -8.14
CA GLN A 770 -8.59 0.50 -8.93
C GLN A 770 -9.10 1.30 -10.14
N GLU A 771 -10.13 0.79 -10.83
CA GLU A 771 -10.75 1.46 -11.97
C GLU A 771 -11.89 2.36 -11.50
N SER A 772 -11.61 3.63 -11.19
CA SER A 772 -12.61 4.60 -10.75
C SER A 772 -12.19 6.03 -11.07
N ALA A 773 -13.11 6.83 -11.64
CA ALA A 773 -12.94 8.27 -11.84
C ALA A 773 -13.55 9.11 -10.70
N GLU A 774 -14.11 8.48 -9.68
CA GLU A 774 -14.77 9.20 -8.57
C GLU A 774 -13.76 10.00 -7.74
N ASN A 775 -14.19 11.22 -7.35
CA ASN A 775 -13.40 12.09 -6.49
C ASN A 775 -13.31 11.49 -5.07
N TYR A 776 -12.12 11.49 -4.51
CA TYR A 776 -11.88 11.00 -3.15
C TYR A 776 -12.51 11.86 -2.05
N GLN A 777 -12.73 13.16 -2.32
CA GLN A 777 -13.31 14.13 -1.37
C GLN A 777 -14.77 14.47 -1.69
N ALA A 778 -15.45 13.66 -2.51
CA ALA A 778 -16.90 13.78 -2.71
C ALA A 778 -17.69 13.36 -1.44
N SER A 779 -19.00 13.62 -1.45
CA SER A 779 -19.93 13.18 -0.39
C SER A 779 -20.60 11.82 -0.68
N SER A 780 -20.29 11.20 -1.82
CA SER A 780 -20.78 9.88 -2.21
C SER A 780 -19.69 9.03 -2.82
N ARG A 781 -19.85 7.71 -2.71
CA ARG A 781 -18.95 6.71 -3.25
C ARG A 781 -19.71 5.45 -3.61
N THR A 782 -19.50 4.94 -4.81
CA THR A 782 -20.02 3.63 -5.22
C THR A 782 -19.42 2.54 -4.33
N ALA A 783 -20.22 1.62 -3.82
CA ALA A 783 -19.71 0.42 -3.17
C ALA A 783 -18.85 -0.39 -4.16
N PHE A 784 -17.83 -1.09 -3.69
CA PHE A 784 -17.07 -2.01 -4.50
C PHE A 784 -17.00 -3.37 -3.81
N ASN A 785 -17.59 -4.36 -4.45
CA ASN A 785 -17.82 -5.68 -3.86
C ASN A 785 -18.46 -5.54 -2.46
N GLY A 786 -19.55 -4.75 -2.41
CA GLY A 786 -20.35 -4.51 -1.23
C GLY A 786 -19.77 -3.56 -0.19
N LEU A 787 -18.57 -2.99 -0.39
CA LEU A 787 -17.87 -2.20 0.63
C LEU A 787 -17.55 -0.77 0.18
N ALA A 788 -17.62 0.17 1.12
CA ALA A 788 -17.05 1.52 1.01
C ALA A 788 -16.51 1.99 2.37
N LEU A 789 -15.54 2.90 2.37
CA LEU A 789 -14.92 3.49 3.56
C LEU A 789 -15.18 4.99 3.60
N ALA A 790 -15.65 5.49 4.73
CA ALA A 790 -15.68 6.91 5.05
C ALA A 790 -14.63 7.24 6.12
N MET A 791 -13.80 8.23 5.83
CA MET A 791 -12.86 8.84 6.77
C MET A 791 -13.49 10.11 7.32
N VAL A 792 -13.63 10.22 8.63
CA VAL A 792 -14.42 11.26 9.28
C VAL A 792 -13.58 11.97 10.32
N THR A 793 -13.53 13.31 10.26
CA THR A 793 -12.95 14.16 11.28
C THR A 793 -14.04 14.54 12.28
N PRO A 794 -13.95 14.12 13.55
CA PRO A 794 -14.90 14.54 14.59
C PRO A 794 -14.84 16.06 14.83
N GLY A 795 -16.00 16.68 15.06
CA GLY A 795 -16.08 18.07 15.49
C GLY A 795 -15.65 18.25 16.96
N PRO A 796 -15.38 19.50 17.38
CA PRO A 796 -15.03 19.80 18.76
C PRO A 796 -16.25 19.61 19.67
N GLY A 797 -16.16 18.74 20.67
CA GLY A 797 -17.19 18.59 21.70
C GLY A 797 -17.47 17.14 22.12
N PRO A 798 -18.17 16.92 23.25
CA PRO A 798 -18.43 15.60 23.81
C PRO A 798 -19.57 14.84 23.11
N ALA A 799 -20.34 15.48 22.20
CA ALA A 799 -21.56 14.93 21.63
C ALA A 799 -21.32 13.72 20.69
N GLY A 800 -20.05 13.48 20.30
CA GLY A 800 -19.73 12.46 19.30
C GLY A 800 -20.10 12.90 17.88
N VAL A 801 -19.65 12.12 16.89
CA VAL A 801 -19.97 12.33 15.47
C VAL A 801 -20.98 11.28 15.02
N THR A 802 -21.99 11.71 14.25
CA THR A 802 -22.98 10.81 13.65
C THR A 802 -22.75 10.75 12.14
N VAL A 803 -22.63 9.54 11.61
CA VAL A 803 -22.50 9.23 10.18
C VAL A 803 -23.76 8.53 9.72
N THR A 804 -24.40 9.04 8.68
CA THR A 804 -25.53 8.41 8.01
C THR A 804 -25.15 8.08 6.57
N ALA A 805 -25.34 6.82 6.17
CA ALA A 805 -25.09 6.33 4.81
C ALA A 805 -26.41 5.92 4.14
N ARG A 806 -26.64 6.37 2.89
CA ARG A 806 -27.88 6.16 2.16
C ARG A 806 -27.61 5.70 0.74
N ALA A 807 -28.40 4.74 0.26
CA ALA A 807 -28.47 4.39 -1.15
C ALA A 807 -29.94 4.15 -1.55
N PRO A 808 -30.32 4.39 -2.80
CA PRO A 808 -31.71 4.14 -3.28
C PRO A 808 -32.13 2.68 -3.04
N GLY A 809 -33.36 2.47 -2.58
CA GLY A 809 -33.90 1.12 -2.34
C GLY A 809 -33.38 0.41 -1.09
N LEU A 810 -32.36 0.93 -0.40
CA LEU A 810 -31.78 0.31 0.79
C LEU A 810 -32.23 1.03 2.08
N ARG A 811 -32.19 0.31 3.21
CA ARG A 811 -32.30 0.94 4.53
C ARG A 811 -31.02 1.68 4.89
N ASP A 812 -31.17 2.89 5.40
CA ASP A 812 -30.03 3.72 5.83
C ASP A 812 -29.18 3.04 6.91
N GLY A 813 -27.86 3.17 6.81
CA GLY A 813 -26.92 2.86 7.89
C GLY A 813 -26.66 4.08 8.75
N ILE A 814 -26.65 3.94 10.07
CA ILE A 814 -26.37 5.02 11.02
C ILE A 814 -25.30 4.56 12.00
N ALA A 815 -24.26 5.37 12.20
CA ALA A 815 -23.24 5.16 13.21
C ALA A 815 -23.03 6.44 14.03
N THR A 816 -23.14 6.34 15.36
CA THR A 816 -22.75 7.41 16.29
C THR A 816 -21.51 6.99 17.04
N ILE A 817 -20.43 7.77 16.92
CA ILE A 817 -19.10 7.50 17.46
C ILE A 817 -18.81 8.55 18.53
N SER A 818 -18.58 8.10 19.76
CA SER A 818 -18.29 8.97 20.91
C SER A 818 -17.04 8.51 21.64
N ALA A 819 -16.60 9.26 22.63
CA ALA A 819 -15.50 8.86 23.52
C ALA A 819 -15.75 7.51 24.23
N ASN A 820 -17.00 7.08 24.36
CA ASN A 820 -17.42 5.82 24.98
C ASN A 820 -17.58 4.64 23.98
N GLY A 821 -17.17 4.82 22.72
CA GLY A 821 -17.27 3.82 21.66
C GLY A 821 -18.31 4.18 20.59
N ALA A 822 -18.47 3.26 19.61
CA ALA A 822 -19.40 3.42 18.50
C ALA A 822 -20.73 2.67 18.77
N ARG A 823 -21.84 3.28 18.36
CA ARG A 823 -23.16 2.63 18.26
C ARG A 823 -23.61 2.67 16.82
N THR A 824 -24.06 1.53 16.31
CA THR A 824 -24.55 1.41 14.94
C THR A 824 -26.00 0.95 14.93
N GLY A 825 -26.75 1.34 13.90
CA GLY A 825 -28.14 0.97 13.71
C GLY A 825 -28.58 1.15 12.27
N LEU A 826 -29.83 0.77 11.99
CA LEU A 826 -30.48 0.95 10.71
C LEU A 826 -31.55 2.05 10.80
N GLY A 827 -31.57 2.92 9.81
CA GLY A 827 -32.58 3.97 9.61
C GLY A 827 -33.72 3.54 8.69
N PRO A 828 -34.52 4.49 8.17
CA PRO A 828 -35.55 4.25 7.21
C PRO A 828 -35.00 3.69 5.88
N ARG A 829 -35.86 3.11 5.05
CA ARG A 829 -35.52 2.71 3.69
C ARG A 829 -35.60 3.94 2.78
N ALA A 830 -34.54 4.17 2.00
CA ALA A 830 -34.51 5.22 0.99
C ALA A 830 -35.51 4.89 -0.15
N ALA A 831 -36.12 5.91 -0.74
CA ALA A 831 -37.00 5.71 -1.88
C ALA A 831 -36.19 5.23 -3.09
N GLU A 832 -36.72 4.24 -3.83
CA GLU A 832 -36.18 3.89 -5.13
C GLU A 832 -36.45 5.02 -6.13
N PRO A 833 -35.51 5.35 -7.02
CA PRO A 833 -35.83 6.22 -8.15
C PRO A 833 -36.91 5.56 -9.00
N ALA A 834 -37.86 6.35 -9.48
CA ALA A 834 -38.88 5.86 -10.42
C ALA A 834 -38.19 5.19 -11.61
N GLY A 835 -38.47 3.88 -11.82
CA GLY A 835 -37.65 3.02 -12.68
C GLY A 835 -37.66 3.52 -14.14
N VAL A 836 -36.49 3.84 -14.63
CA VAL A 836 -36.17 3.75 -16.06
C VAL A 836 -35.88 2.28 -16.31
N ALA A 837 -36.64 1.65 -17.26
CA ALA A 837 -36.36 0.28 -17.68
C ALA A 837 -34.87 0.18 -18.02
N ALA A 838 -34.12 -0.73 -17.37
CA ALA A 838 -32.70 -0.90 -17.60
C ALA A 838 -32.47 -1.26 -19.08
N ALA A 839 -31.55 -0.57 -19.74
CA ALA A 839 -31.11 -0.95 -21.09
C ALA A 839 -30.47 -2.34 -21.03
N VAL A 840 -30.69 -3.15 -22.09
CA VAL A 840 -30.01 -4.46 -22.18
C VAL A 840 -28.50 -4.23 -22.24
N ALA A 841 -27.76 -4.86 -21.33
CA ALA A 841 -26.31 -4.80 -21.27
C ALA A 841 -25.71 -6.20 -21.39
N ALA A 842 -24.53 -6.29 -22.00
CA ALA A 842 -23.76 -7.52 -22.09
C ALA A 842 -22.54 -7.47 -21.17
N ASP A 843 -22.19 -8.64 -20.63
CA ASP A 843 -21.00 -8.85 -19.81
C ASP A 843 -20.32 -10.18 -20.19
N ALA A 844 -19.09 -10.39 -19.75
CA ALA A 844 -18.34 -11.61 -20.01
C ALA A 844 -17.36 -11.89 -18.85
N SER A 845 -16.96 -13.17 -18.74
CA SER A 845 -15.94 -13.63 -17.82
C SER A 845 -14.58 -12.92 -18.05
N TYR A 846 -14.24 -12.66 -19.33
CA TYR A 846 -12.95 -12.11 -19.72
C TYR A 846 -12.98 -11.46 -21.11
N SER A 847 -12.34 -10.31 -21.26
CA SER A 847 -12.09 -9.67 -22.55
C SER A 847 -10.59 -9.51 -22.77
N GLY A 848 -10.08 -10.07 -23.87
CA GLY A 848 -8.64 -10.20 -24.12
C GLY A 848 -7.98 -8.98 -24.77
N ALA A 849 -8.74 -7.97 -25.21
CA ALA A 849 -8.21 -6.76 -25.81
C ALA A 849 -9.15 -5.56 -25.62
N PRO A 850 -8.63 -4.32 -25.63
CA PRO A 850 -9.45 -3.11 -25.46
C PRO A 850 -10.56 -2.94 -26.49
N SER A 851 -10.41 -3.52 -27.68
CA SER A 851 -11.39 -3.44 -28.79
C SER A 851 -12.37 -4.62 -28.82
N THR A 852 -12.26 -5.60 -27.91
CA THR A 852 -13.08 -6.83 -27.94
C THR A 852 -13.93 -6.98 -26.68
N VAL A 853 -14.61 -5.90 -26.29
CA VAL A 853 -15.42 -5.81 -25.06
C VAL A 853 -16.84 -6.36 -25.26
N PRO A 854 -17.54 -6.80 -24.20
CA PRO A 854 -18.88 -7.41 -24.29
C PRO A 854 -19.93 -6.54 -24.99
N ALA A 855 -19.88 -5.22 -24.85
CA ALA A 855 -20.82 -4.32 -25.51
C ALA A 855 -20.83 -4.45 -27.04
N ALA A 856 -19.74 -4.90 -27.65
CA ALA A 856 -19.67 -5.15 -29.08
C ALA A 856 -20.56 -6.30 -29.55
N MET A 857 -21.10 -7.12 -28.64
CA MET A 857 -22.10 -8.17 -28.98
C MET A 857 -23.50 -7.63 -29.19
N LEU A 858 -23.77 -6.36 -28.88
CA LEU A 858 -25.11 -5.75 -28.89
C LEU A 858 -25.17 -4.48 -29.74
N ASP A 859 -24.14 -4.13 -30.48
CA ASP A 859 -24.02 -2.85 -31.18
C ASP A 859 -24.59 -2.88 -32.62
N GLY A 860 -25.04 -4.04 -33.09
CA GLY A 860 -25.61 -4.25 -34.44
C GLY A 860 -24.57 -4.23 -35.57
N ASN A 861 -23.29 -4.33 -35.23
CA ASN A 861 -22.18 -4.23 -36.18
C ASN A 861 -21.33 -5.51 -36.18
N THR A 862 -21.55 -6.38 -37.12
CA THR A 862 -20.84 -7.67 -37.24
C THR A 862 -19.31 -7.56 -37.48
N SER A 863 -18.77 -6.36 -37.69
CA SER A 863 -17.32 -6.12 -37.79
C SER A 863 -16.66 -5.86 -36.42
N THR A 864 -17.43 -5.56 -35.41
CA THR A 864 -17.03 -5.51 -34.01
C THR A 864 -17.37 -6.83 -33.34
N TYR A 865 -16.70 -7.16 -32.22
CA TYR A 865 -16.94 -8.43 -31.53
C TYR A 865 -16.36 -8.42 -30.11
N TRP A 866 -16.96 -9.19 -29.24
CA TRP A 866 -16.31 -9.65 -28.03
C TRP A 866 -15.38 -10.83 -28.31
N SER A 867 -14.25 -10.89 -27.60
CA SER A 867 -13.36 -12.05 -27.65
C SER A 867 -12.51 -12.18 -26.40
N ASN A 868 -12.26 -13.44 -26.00
CA ASN A 868 -11.29 -13.77 -24.97
C ASN A 868 -9.85 -13.91 -25.51
N TYR A 869 -9.58 -13.58 -26.76
CA TYR A 869 -8.25 -13.63 -27.35
C TYR A 869 -7.36 -12.52 -26.78
N TYR A 870 -6.22 -12.90 -26.23
CA TYR A 870 -5.21 -11.97 -25.73
C TYR A 870 -3.83 -12.28 -26.29
N LEU A 871 -3.07 -11.20 -26.53
CA LEU A 871 -1.65 -11.26 -26.79
C LEU A 871 -0.90 -11.00 -25.49
N LYS A 872 -0.09 -11.93 -25.09
CA LYS A 872 0.59 -11.87 -23.82
C LYS A 872 2.11 -11.70 -24.00
N SER A 873 2.70 -10.75 -23.27
CA SER A 873 4.15 -10.67 -23.08
C SER A 873 4.61 -11.60 -21.98
N ALA A 874 5.71 -12.35 -22.19
CA ALA A 874 6.29 -13.21 -21.16
C ALA A 874 6.78 -12.41 -19.97
N THR A 875 6.63 -12.96 -18.76
CA THR A 875 7.39 -12.45 -17.63
C THR A 875 8.88 -12.73 -17.86
N ALA A 876 9.76 -11.87 -17.35
CA ALA A 876 11.21 -12.09 -17.43
C ALA A 876 11.66 -13.37 -16.67
N LEU A 877 10.82 -13.87 -15.77
CA LEU A 877 11.15 -14.93 -14.82
C LEU A 877 10.41 -16.25 -15.11
N LEU A 878 9.27 -16.20 -15.81
CA LEU A 878 8.43 -17.35 -16.06
C LEU A 878 8.15 -17.50 -17.54
N PRO A 879 8.20 -18.72 -18.10
CA PRO A 879 7.74 -18.96 -19.45
C PRO A 879 6.24 -18.76 -19.51
N GLN A 880 5.82 -18.21 -20.61
CA GLN A 880 4.44 -17.87 -20.82
C GLN A 880 3.63 -18.94 -21.45
N VAL A 881 2.38 -18.98 -21.06
CA VAL A 881 1.34 -19.70 -21.77
C VAL A 881 0.28 -18.70 -22.21
N SER A 882 0.35 -18.25 -23.45
CA SER A 882 -0.77 -17.60 -24.13
C SER A 882 -1.69 -18.71 -24.65
N SER A 883 -2.74 -19.04 -23.90
CA SER A 883 -3.61 -20.16 -24.24
C SER A 883 -5.07 -19.85 -23.85
N ALA A 884 -5.99 -20.30 -24.68
CA ALA A 884 -7.42 -20.15 -24.43
C ALA A 884 -7.81 -20.78 -23.10
N HIS A 885 -8.66 -20.13 -22.36
CA HIS A 885 -9.29 -20.69 -21.16
C HIS A 885 -10.11 -21.93 -21.51
N ALA A 886 -10.30 -22.83 -20.55
CA ALA A 886 -11.09 -24.04 -20.76
C ALA A 886 -12.57 -23.73 -21.00
N ALA A 887 -13.08 -22.72 -20.29
CA ALA A 887 -14.47 -22.24 -20.41
C ALA A 887 -14.51 -20.73 -20.22
N GLU A 888 -15.52 -20.13 -20.81
CA GLU A 888 -15.90 -18.72 -20.65
C GLU A 888 -17.40 -18.62 -20.51
N TRP A 889 -17.86 -17.50 -20.00
CA TRP A 889 -19.26 -17.15 -20.06
C TRP A 889 -19.47 -15.73 -20.59
N VAL A 890 -20.61 -15.54 -21.23
CA VAL A 890 -21.15 -14.20 -21.53
C VAL A 890 -22.54 -14.09 -20.92
N SER A 891 -22.95 -12.90 -20.51
CA SER A 891 -24.26 -12.69 -19.93
C SER A 891 -24.96 -11.46 -20.49
N LEU A 892 -26.29 -11.48 -20.45
CA LEU A 892 -27.16 -10.37 -20.75
C LEU A 892 -27.95 -9.99 -19.50
N SER A 893 -28.09 -8.70 -19.23
CA SER A 893 -28.87 -8.12 -18.13
C SER A 893 -29.86 -7.10 -18.64
N GLY A 894 -30.79 -6.61 -17.78
CA GLY A 894 -31.86 -5.70 -18.21
C GLY A 894 -32.94 -6.39 -19.03
N LEU A 895 -33.22 -7.67 -18.71
CA LEU A 895 -34.08 -8.52 -19.52
C LEU A 895 -35.54 -8.62 -19.02
N GLU A 896 -35.94 -7.74 -18.10
CA GLU A 896 -37.29 -7.73 -17.55
C GLU A 896 -38.37 -7.63 -18.66
N GLY A 897 -39.53 -8.23 -18.46
CA GLY A 897 -40.66 -8.19 -19.38
C GLY A 897 -41.14 -9.56 -19.83
N ALA A 898 -41.54 -9.70 -21.12
CA ALA A 898 -42.06 -10.94 -21.65
C ALA A 898 -41.03 -12.08 -21.59
N PRO A 899 -41.50 -13.35 -21.37
CA PRO A 899 -40.58 -14.50 -21.26
C PRO A 899 -39.67 -14.66 -22.49
N ILE A 900 -38.42 -15.06 -22.23
CA ILE A 900 -37.41 -15.31 -23.27
C ILE A 900 -37.40 -16.81 -23.60
N ARG A 901 -37.35 -17.16 -24.87
CA ARG A 901 -37.35 -18.55 -25.37
C ARG A 901 -36.18 -18.94 -26.22
N SER A 902 -35.33 -17.99 -26.59
CA SER A 902 -34.13 -18.31 -27.39
C SER A 902 -33.03 -17.26 -27.21
N VAL A 903 -31.79 -17.71 -27.41
CA VAL A 903 -30.59 -16.87 -27.56
C VAL A 903 -29.94 -17.25 -28.88
N GLN A 904 -29.39 -16.25 -29.59
CA GLN A 904 -28.60 -16.44 -30.81
C GLN A 904 -27.22 -15.77 -30.62
N ALA A 905 -26.14 -16.42 -31.05
CA ALA A 905 -24.79 -15.90 -31.02
C ALA A 905 -24.06 -16.17 -32.33
N SER A 906 -23.53 -15.12 -32.95
CA SER A 906 -22.75 -15.18 -34.18
C SER A 906 -21.25 -15.31 -33.88
N PHE A 907 -20.69 -16.51 -33.90
CA PHE A 907 -19.31 -16.78 -33.53
C PHE A 907 -18.32 -16.44 -34.65
N LEU A 908 -17.14 -16.00 -34.25
CA LEU A 908 -15.97 -15.86 -35.11
C LEU A 908 -15.30 -17.23 -35.33
N VAL A 909 -14.87 -17.49 -36.56
CA VAL A 909 -14.06 -18.66 -36.93
C VAL A 909 -12.91 -18.19 -37.81
N ASN A 910 -11.67 -18.30 -37.31
CA ASN A 910 -10.45 -17.89 -37.99
C ASN A 910 -9.22 -18.64 -37.45
N ALA A 911 -8.01 -18.17 -37.69
CA ALA A 911 -6.76 -18.86 -37.28
C ALA A 911 -6.62 -19.03 -35.75
N SER A 912 -7.20 -18.15 -34.92
CA SER A 912 -7.14 -18.16 -33.45
C SER A 912 -8.47 -18.48 -32.76
N HIS A 913 -9.61 -18.19 -33.44
CA HIS A 913 -10.94 -18.40 -32.91
C HIS A 913 -11.62 -19.63 -33.52
N ALA A 914 -12.30 -20.39 -32.67
CA ALA A 914 -13.09 -21.55 -33.07
C ALA A 914 -14.52 -21.47 -32.50
N LEU A 915 -15.46 -22.20 -33.11
CA LEU A 915 -16.76 -22.45 -32.49
C LEU A 915 -16.50 -23.14 -31.12
N PRO A 916 -17.26 -22.81 -30.07
CA PRO A 916 -17.15 -23.52 -28.79
C PRO A 916 -17.47 -25.01 -28.97
N ALA A 917 -16.93 -25.83 -28.09
CA ALA A 917 -17.23 -27.28 -28.06
C ALA A 917 -18.67 -27.51 -27.56
N THR A 918 -19.06 -26.72 -26.54
CA THR A 918 -20.41 -26.75 -25.97
C THR A 918 -20.93 -25.34 -25.76
N ILE A 919 -22.23 -25.18 -25.82
CA ILE A 919 -22.96 -23.97 -25.44
C ILE A 919 -24.10 -24.38 -24.52
N SER A 920 -24.22 -23.74 -23.36
CA SER A 920 -25.36 -23.92 -22.47
C SER A 920 -25.90 -22.58 -21.98
N VAL A 921 -27.21 -22.52 -21.75
CA VAL A 921 -27.89 -21.30 -21.31
C VAL A 921 -28.46 -21.50 -19.92
N SER A 922 -28.27 -20.50 -19.06
CA SER A 922 -28.84 -20.44 -17.71
C SER A 922 -29.50 -19.09 -17.50
N TYR A 923 -30.51 -19.04 -16.62
CA TYR A 923 -31.20 -17.83 -16.23
C TYR A 923 -31.09 -17.56 -14.74
N TRP A 924 -31.08 -16.30 -14.34
CA TRP A 924 -31.04 -15.91 -12.93
C TRP A 924 -32.43 -16.11 -12.29
N ASN A 925 -32.49 -16.89 -11.21
CA ASN A 925 -33.72 -17.19 -10.47
C ASN A 925 -33.86 -16.37 -9.18
N GLY A 926 -33.02 -15.37 -8.96
CA GLY A 926 -32.94 -14.56 -7.73
C GLY A 926 -31.83 -14.96 -6.76
N THR A 927 -31.27 -16.16 -6.90
CA THR A 927 -30.19 -16.66 -6.02
C THR A 927 -29.04 -17.34 -6.77
N ALA A 928 -29.29 -17.87 -7.97
CA ALA A 928 -28.29 -18.57 -8.77
C ALA A 928 -28.67 -18.55 -10.25
N PHE A 929 -27.68 -18.79 -11.13
CA PHE A 929 -27.96 -19.13 -12.52
C PHE A 929 -28.34 -20.60 -12.62
N VAL A 930 -29.60 -20.87 -13.02
CA VAL A 930 -30.11 -22.21 -13.18
C VAL A 930 -30.29 -22.56 -14.67
N PRO A 931 -30.01 -23.80 -15.10
CA PRO A 931 -30.15 -24.19 -16.48
C PRO A 931 -31.58 -23.99 -17.00
N VAL A 932 -31.71 -23.58 -18.26
CA VAL A 932 -33.01 -23.53 -18.94
C VAL A 932 -33.53 -24.93 -19.22
N GLY A 933 -34.89 -25.09 -19.29
CA GLY A 933 -35.52 -26.35 -19.63
C GLY A 933 -35.47 -26.66 -21.14
N ASP A 934 -35.30 -27.92 -21.52
CA ASP A 934 -35.35 -28.45 -22.88
C ASP A 934 -34.49 -27.69 -23.93
N PRO A 935 -33.20 -27.44 -23.67
CA PRO A 935 -32.38 -26.67 -24.60
C PRO A 935 -32.12 -27.46 -25.90
N ARG A 936 -32.28 -26.79 -27.03
CA ARG A 936 -31.94 -27.32 -28.37
C ARG A 936 -30.99 -26.37 -29.06
N VAL A 937 -29.82 -26.86 -29.48
CA VAL A 937 -28.78 -26.08 -30.13
C VAL A 937 -28.79 -26.35 -31.64
N GLU A 938 -28.96 -25.29 -32.40
CA GLU A 938 -28.78 -25.26 -33.87
C GLU A 938 -27.46 -24.56 -34.16
N TRP A 939 -26.44 -25.38 -34.50
CA TRP A 939 -25.10 -24.86 -34.74
C TRP A 939 -24.98 -24.15 -36.08
N ALA A 940 -24.25 -23.01 -36.05
CA ALA A 940 -23.83 -22.32 -37.26
C ALA A 940 -23.00 -23.25 -38.17
N THR A 941 -23.14 -23.10 -39.48
CA THR A 941 -22.36 -23.84 -40.49
C THR A 941 -21.16 -23.05 -41.04
N GLY A 942 -21.01 -21.78 -40.68
CA GLY A 942 -19.94 -20.90 -41.08
C GLY A 942 -19.72 -19.71 -40.14
N SER A 943 -18.60 -19.02 -40.30
CA SER A 943 -18.25 -17.83 -39.55
C SER A 943 -19.30 -16.73 -39.75
N GLY A 944 -19.68 -16.03 -38.66
CA GLY A 944 -20.67 -14.94 -38.72
C GLY A 944 -22.12 -15.40 -38.88
N GLN A 945 -22.40 -16.70 -39.02
CA GLN A 945 -23.75 -17.23 -38.98
C GLN A 945 -24.17 -17.48 -37.53
N PRO A 946 -25.49 -17.27 -37.17
CA PRO A 946 -25.93 -17.43 -35.81
C PRO A 946 -26.05 -18.90 -35.42
N THR A 947 -25.43 -19.27 -34.28
CA THR A 947 -25.81 -20.45 -33.52
C THR A 947 -26.97 -20.07 -32.63
N ARG A 948 -28.07 -20.86 -32.71
CA ARG A 948 -29.30 -20.61 -31.98
C ARG A 948 -29.53 -21.65 -30.90
N VAL A 949 -29.87 -21.20 -29.71
CA VAL A 949 -30.35 -22.06 -28.62
C VAL A 949 -31.80 -21.72 -28.31
N THR A 950 -32.69 -22.68 -28.47
CA THR A 950 -34.13 -22.57 -28.10
C THR A 950 -34.36 -23.35 -26.81
N PHE A 951 -35.27 -22.88 -25.96
CA PHE A 951 -35.55 -23.49 -24.67
C PHE A 951 -36.97 -23.17 -24.17
N THR A 952 -37.42 -23.85 -23.13
CA THR A 952 -38.69 -23.54 -22.46
C THR A 952 -38.68 -22.07 -21.99
N PRO A 953 -39.70 -21.26 -22.30
CA PRO A 953 -39.69 -19.82 -21.98
C PRO A 953 -39.46 -19.54 -20.50
N VAL A 954 -38.59 -18.56 -20.20
CA VAL A 954 -38.26 -18.13 -18.84
C VAL A 954 -38.41 -16.63 -18.65
N SER A 955 -38.95 -16.21 -17.50
CA SER A 955 -38.97 -14.81 -17.08
C SER A 955 -37.79 -14.55 -16.18
N THR A 956 -36.91 -13.64 -16.58
CA THR A 956 -35.67 -13.36 -15.82
C THR A 956 -35.14 -11.97 -16.14
N SER A 957 -34.38 -11.38 -15.22
CA SER A 957 -33.63 -10.15 -15.44
C SER A 957 -32.26 -10.41 -16.10
N ARG A 958 -31.70 -11.64 -15.98
CA ARG A 958 -30.38 -11.98 -16.51
C ARG A 958 -30.34 -13.36 -17.15
N LEU A 959 -29.60 -13.47 -18.29
CA LEU A 959 -29.24 -14.74 -18.92
C LEU A 959 -27.73 -14.89 -18.93
N ARG A 960 -27.22 -16.11 -18.74
CA ARG A 960 -25.81 -16.48 -18.88
C ARG A 960 -25.68 -17.59 -19.92
N VAL A 961 -24.70 -17.44 -20.80
CA VAL A 961 -24.33 -18.41 -21.82
C VAL A 961 -22.92 -18.89 -21.54
N ASP A 962 -22.79 -20.15 -21.15
CA ASP A 962 -21.51 -20.77 -20.89
C ASP A 962 -20.98 -21.45 -22.15
N LEU A 963 -19.68 -21.26 -22.41
CA LEU A 963 -18.98 -21.67 -23.61
C LEU A 963 -17.72 -22.47 -23.22
N THR A 964 -17.57 -23.71 -23.69
CA THR A 964 -16.33 -24.45 -23.51
C THR A 964 -15.44 -24.35 -24.73
N SER A 965 -14.16 -24.19 -24.56
CA SER A 965 -13.21 -24.13 -25.66
C SER A 965 -13.09 -25.50 -26.34
N ARG A 966 -13.06 -25.50 -27.66
CA ARG A 966 -12.80 -26.73 -28.45
C ARG A 966 -11.34 -27.17 -28.39
N ALA A 967 -10.44 -26.25 -28.08
CA ALA A 967 -9.01 -26.52 -27.96
C ALA A 967 -8.43 -25.75 -26.77
N PRO A 968 -8.84 -26.09 -25.53
CA PRO A 968 -8.40 -25.39 -24.32
C PRO A 968 -6.89 -25.47 -24.15
N ARG A 969 -6.31 -24.43 -23.57
CA ARG A 969 -4.86 -24.30 -23.32
C ARG A 969 -4.00 -24.33 -24.61
N THR A 970 -4.59 -23.94 -25.73
CA THR A 970 -3.87 -23.75 -27.01
C THR A 970 -4.12 -22.36 -27.59
N ALA A 971 -3.28 -21.94 -28.52
CA ALA A 971 -3.45 -20.66 -29.24
C ALA A 971 -4.59 -20.68 -30.31
N LYS A 972 -5.32 -21.77 -30.43
CA LYS A 972 -6.39 -21.96 -31.42
C LYS A 972 -7.76 -22.17 -30.80
N GLY A 973 -7.86 -22.08 -29.49
CA GLY A 973 -9.08 -22.37 -28.74
C GLY A 973 -9.85 -21.16 -28.26
N PHE A 974 -9.50 -19.97 -28.71
CA PHE A 974 -10.22 -18.74 -28.31
C PHE A 974 -11.63 -18.69 -28.90
N VAL A 975 -12.52 -18.01 -28.18
CA VAL A 975 -13.91 -17.78 -28.59
C VAL A 975 -14.13 -16.30 -28.82
N GLY A 976 -14.90 -15.97 -29.86
CA GLY A 976 -15.34 -14.60 -30.11
C GLY A 976 -16.77 -14.59 -30.63
N ILE A 977 -17.57 -13.59 -30.23
CA ILE A 977 -18.96 -13.38 -30.62
C ILE A 977 -19.06 -11.99 -31.24
N ALA A 978 -19.47 -11.95 -32.52
CA ALA A 978 -19.70 -10.69 -33.22
C ALA A 978 -21.05 -10.07 -32.83
N GLU A 979 -22.14 -10.87 -32.76
CA GLU A 979 -23.44 -10.39 -32.40
C GLU A 979 -24.17 -11.40 -31.51
N MET A 980 -24.98 -10.89 -30.61
CA MET A 980 -25.82 -11.67 -29.70
C MET A 980 -27.24 -11.07 -29.65
N SER A 981 -28.25 -11.92 -29.70
CA SER A 981 -29.65 -11.50 -29.60
C SER A 981 -30.48 -12.54 -28.85
N PHE A 982 -31.65 -12.15 -28.41
CA PHE A 982 -32.60 -13.04 -27.73
C PHE A 982 -34.00 -12.89 -28.29
N GLY A 983 -34.75 -13.98 -28.30
CA GLY A 983 -36.14 -14.02 -28.78
C GLY A 983 -37.12 -14.16 -27.63
N ARG A 984 -38.11 -13.25 -27.55
CA ARG A 984 -39.22 -13.30 -26.61
C ARG A 984 -40.37 -14.13 -27.14
N GLN A 985 -41.29 -14.53 -26.27
CA GLN A 985 -42.49 -15.24 -26.62
C GLN A 985 -43.50 -14.32 -27.33
#